data_c00efecbb6e82aaf61ab396e33ca1290
#
_entry.id   c00efecbb6e82aaf61ab396e33ca1290
#
_cell.length_a   1.000
_cell.length_b   1.000
_cell.length_c   1.000
_cell.angle_alpha   90.00
_cell.angle_beta   90.00
_cell.angle_gamma   90.00
#
_symmetry.space_group_name_H-M   'P 1'
#
loop_
_entity.id
_entity.type
_entity.pdbx_description
1 polymer ?
#
loop_
_entity_poly.entity_id
_entity_poly.type
_entity_poly.pdbx_seq_one_letter_code
_entity_poly.pdbx_strand_id
1 'polypeptide(L)'
;MLNQISRNLMLWAIIVLAMVMLFNMFQQPQGVMQRVPYSDFLSQVDNGQVMSVTIQGHTLTGRTADGKTVQTYAPQDLGLVNRLIEKKVEVKAEPPEEQPWYMTLLVSWFPMLLLVGVWIFFMRQMQSGGGKAMSFGRSRARMLNQEGARVTFADVAGVDEAKEELQEVVEFLSNPKKFTRLGGRIPKGVLLVGPPGTGKTLLARAVAGEAGVPFFSISGSDFVEMFVGVGASRVRDLFVQGKKNAPCLIFIDEIDAVGRQRGAGLGGGHDEREQTLNQLLVEMDGFESNEGVILIAATNRPDVLDPALLRPGRFDRQVVVPTPDLRGRRRILEVHTKRTPLAGDVDLEVLARGTPGFSGADLENLVNEAALQAAKLNQDRLDMRDFEYAKDKVLMGRERRSLILSEEEKRITAYHEGGHALCARLLPGSDPVHKVTIIPRGRALGVTMQLPEEDRHGYSRSYLRNNLVVLLGGRVAEEIIFDDITTGASNDIERVTRLARKMVCEWGMSEAVGTLSIGETGEEVFIGREWVQNKNFSEDTARLVDSEVKRIVEEAHSRCLKLLQDNVEVLHRIAAALLERETITGSDLDLLLENKDLPPLDSNGKPVKPAAPEGQGGDSGAAPVATDPTDGTGAAAPSDKNADFTLEPDSDAPARPVDSKDSRDNDNH
;
A
#
# COMPACT_ATOMS: atom_id res chain seq x y z
N MET A 1 -2.75 -2.92 -28.28
CA MET A 1 -3.17 -4.20 -28.90
C MET A 1 -3.96 -4.02 -30.19
N LEU A 2 -4.83 -3.04 -30.33
CA LEU A 2 -5.60 -2.80 -31.57
C LEU A 2 -4.71 -2.54 -32.82
N ASN A 3 -3.59 -1.83 -32.67
CA ASN A 3 -2.70 -1.52 -33.82
C ASN A 3 -1.93 -2.73 -34.40
N GLN A 4 -1.78 -3.81 -33.69
CA GLN A 4 -1.11 -5.02 -34.21
C GLN A 4 -2.08 -5.92 -34.98
N ILE A 5 -3.33 -6.00 -34.50
CA ILE A 5 -4.39 -6.78 -35.16
C ILE A 5 -4.76 -6.11 -36.48
N SER A 6 -4.91 -4.80 -36.52
CA SER A 6 -5.21 -4.05 -37.76
C SER A 6 -4.08 -4.16 -38.80
N ARG A 7 -2.82 -4.13 -38.36
CA ARG A 7 -1.65 -4.28 -39.23
C ARG A 7 -1.55 -5.69 -39.85
N ASN A 8 -1.87 -6.70 -39.09
CA ASN A 8 -1.91 -8.09 -39.57
C ASN A 8 -3.10 -8.33 -40.53
N LEU A 9 -4.26 -7.76 -40.24
CA LEU A 9 -5.44 -7.79 -41.11
C LEU A 9 -5.15 -7.08 -42.45
N MET A 10 -4.47 -5.95 -42.43
CA MET A 10 -4.07 -5.21 -43.60
C MET A 10 -3.04 -5.98 -44.47
N LEU A 11 -2.08 -6.66 -43.85
CA LEU A 11 -1.14 -7.55 -44.54
C LEU A 11 -1.85 -8.72 -45.23
N TRP A 12 -2.82 -9.35 -44.56
CA TRP A 12 -3.63 -10.41 -45.15
C TRP A 12 -4.50 -9.90 -46.30
N ALA A 13 -5.11 -8.73 -46.16
CA ALA A 13 -5.87 -8.09 -47.25
C ALA A 13 -5.00 -7.84 -48.50
N ILE A 14 -3.75 -7.38 -48.28
CA ILE A 14 -2.77 -7.16 -49.39
C ILE A 14 -2.38 -8.49 -50.03
N ILE A 15 -2.15 -9.56 -49.25
CA ILE A 15 -1.78 -10.88 -49.80
C ILE A 15 -2.94 -11.47 -50.62
N VAL A 16 -4.18 -11.39 -50.11
CA VAL A 16 -5.37 -11.83 -50.83
C VAL A 16 -5.56 -11.00 -52.12
N LEU A 17 -5.40 -9.68 -52.04
CA LEU A 17 -5.51 -8.80 -53.21
C LEU A 17 -4.43 -9.10 -54.28
N ALA A 18 -3.18 -9.33 -53.84
CA ALA A 18 -2.08 -9.73 -54.69
C ALA A 18 -2.34 -11.10 -55.36
N MET A 19 -2.93 -12.05 -54.61
CA MET A 19 -3.29 -13.37 -55.12
C MET A 19 -4.40 -13.27 -56.19
N VAL A 20 -5.45 -12.47 -55.94
CA VAL A 20 -6.52 -12.21 -56.89
C VAL A 20 -5.99 -11.50 -58.14
N MET A 21 -5.06 -10.55 -57.95
CA MET A 21 -4.43 -9.84 -59.06
C MET A 21 -3.54 -10.77 -59.93
N LEU A 22 -2.75 -11.63 -59.29
CA LEU A 22 -1.97 -12.68 -59.95
C LEU A 22 -2.87 -13.66 -60.70
N PHE A 23 -3.95 -14.12 -60.10
CA PHE A 23 -4.91 -15.02 -60.71
C PHE A 23 -5.58 -14.38 -61.95
N ASN A 24 -5.98 -13.11 -61.84
CA ASN A 24 -6.54 -12.36 -63.00
C ASN A 24 -5.51 -12.09 -64.08
N MET A 25 -4.23 -11.93 -63.74
CA MET A 25 -3.16 -11.69 -64.73
C MET A 25 -2.83 -12.94 -65.56
N PHE A 26 -3.04 -14.13 -65.00
CA PHE A 26 -2.91 -15.44 -65.71
C PHE A 26 -4.15 -15.85 -66.53
N GLN A 27 -5.30 -15.18 -66.34
CA GLN A 27 -6.46 -15.32 -67.21
C GLN A 27 -6.28 -14.32 -68.39
N GLN A 28 -5.56 -14.76 -69.46
CA GLN A 28 -5.60 -14.00 -70.68
C GLN A 28 -7.06 -13.93 -71.18
N PRO A 29 -7.55 -12.76 -71.63
CA PRO A 29 -8.85 -12.65 -72.22
C PRO A 29 -8.76 -13.39 -73.59
N GLN A 30 -9.26 -14.62 -73.68
CA GLN A 30 -9.54 -15.27 -74.95
C GLN A 30 -10.58 -14.39 -75.62
N GLY A 31 -10.19 -13.74 -76.77
CA GLY A 31 -11.14 -13.02 -77.60
C GLY A 31 -12.31 -13.95 -77.93
N VAL A 32 -13.51 -13.40 -78.07
CA VAL A 32 -14.76 -14.15 -78.30
C VAL A 32 -14.62 -14.99 -79.55
N MET A 33 -14.05 -16.19 -79.43
CA MET A 33 -13.99 -17.16 -80.53
C MET A 33 -15.33 -17.83 -80.63
N GLN A 34 -16.04 -17.64 -81.68
CA GLN A 34 -17.31 -18.26 -81.95
C GLN A 34 -17.11 -19.74 -82.37
N ARG A 35 -17.43 -20.67 -81.49
CA ARG A 35 -17.39 -22.10 -81.86
C ARG A 35 -18.59 -22.45 -82.70
N VAL A 36 -18.33 -22.99 -83.91
CA VAL A 36 -19.38 -23.45 -84.81
C VAL A 36 -19.21 -24.95 -85.11
N PRO A 37 -20.30 -25.68 -85.38
CA PRO A 37 -20.20 -27.03 -85.90
C PRO A 37 -19.36 -27.14 -87.16
N TYR A 38 -18.70 -28.31 -87.35
CA TYR A 38 -17.85 -28.55 -88.50
C TYR A 38 -18.60 -28.44 -89.79
N SER A 39 -19.85 -28.90 -89.94
CA SER A 39 -20.75 -28.78 -91.06
C SER A 39 -21.02 -27.33 -91.45
N ASP A 40 -21.26 -26.45 -90.48
CA ASP A 40 -21.56 -25.05 -90.69
C ASP A 40 -20.31 -24.30 -91.11
N PHE A 41 -19.15 -24.69 -90.54
CA PHE A 41 -17.85 -24.16 -90.96
C PHE A 41 -17.58 -24.49 -92.44
N LEU A 42 -17.81 -25.76 -92.88
CA LEU A 42 -17.68 -26.16 -94.28
C LEU A 42 -18.63 -25.38 -95.22
N SER A 43 -19.87 -25.15 -94.80
CA SER A 43 -20.84 -24.34 -95.55
C SER A 43 -20.39 -22.88 -95.68
N GLN A 44 -19.77 -22.33 -94.63
CA GLN A 44 -19.19 -20.99 -94.69
C GLN A 44 -17.95 -20.91 -95.63
N VAL A 45 -17.12 -21.97 -95.70
CA VAL A 45 -16.03 -22.11 -96.64
C VAL A 45 -16.56 -22.21 -98.08
N ASP A 46 -17.57 -23.07 -98.29
CA ASP A 46 -18.18 -23.24 -99.64
C ASP A 46 -18.83 -21.95 -100.13
N ASN A 47 -19.40 -21.14 -99.31
CA ASN A 47 -20.02 -19.86 -99.61
C ASN A 47 -18.98 -18.70 -99.70
N GLY A 48 -17.67 -18.96 -99.59
CA GLY A 48 -16.60 -17.98 -99.73
C GLY A 48 -16.53 -16.96 -98.53
N GLN A 49 -17.14 -17.27 -97.41
CA GLN A 49 -17.16 -16.37 -96.25
C GLN A 49 -15.90 -16.48 -95.40
N VAL A 50 -15.07 -17.52 -95.52
CA VAL A 50 -13.82 -17.76 -94.83
C VAL A 50 -12.65 -17.42 -95.70
N MET A 51 -11.79 -16.46 -95.23
CA MET A 51 -10.60 -16.00 -96.01
C MET A 51 -9.36 -16.82 -95.67
N SER A 52 -9.12 -17.15 -94.46
CA SER A 52 -7.97 -17.94 -94.01
C SER A 52 -8.32 -18.92 -92.95
N VAL A 53 -7.66 -20.10 -92.94
CA VAL A 53 -7.82 -21.16 -92.00
C VAL A 53 -6.47 -21.57 -91.40
N THR A 54 -6.32 -21.51 -90.12
CA THR A 54 -5.15 -22.03 -89.38
C THR A 54 -5.52 -23.42 -88.83
N ILE A 55 -4.73 -24.42 -89.15
CA ILE A 55 -4.89 -25.82 -88.69
C ILE A 55 -3.86 -26.06 -87.58
N GLN A 56 -4.36 -26.34 -86.37
CA GLN A 56 -3.53 -26.73 -85.21
C GLN A 56 -3.98 -28.11 -84.73
N GLY A 57 -3.33 -29.15 -85.21
CA GLY A 57 -3.77 -30.52 -84.93
C GLY A 57 -5.18 -30.77 -85.45
N HIS A 58 -6.18 -30.98 -84.57
CA HIS A 58 -7.59 -31.19 -84.95
C HIS A 58 -8.43 -29.89 -84.90
N THR A 59 -7.86 -28.79 -84.44
CA THR A 59 -8.55 -27.52 -84.30
C THR A 59 -8.35 -26.65 -85.54
N LEU A 60 -9.45 -26.23 -86.16
CA LEU A 60 -9.46 -25.30 -87.22
C LEU A 60 -9.91 -23.92 -86.75
N THR A 61 -9.09 -22.93 -86.99
CA THR A 61 -9.43 -21.55 -86.69
C THR A 61 -9.54 -20.77 -88.01
N GLY A 62 -10.78 -20.48 -88.37
CA GLY A 62 -11.10 -19.75 -89.61
C GLY A 62 -11.33 -18.26 -89.32
N ARG A 63 -10.83 -17.39 -90.19
CA ARG A 63 -11.11 -15.97 -90.19
C ARG A 63 -12.06 -15.61 -91.32
N THR A 64 -13.24 -15.10 -90.94
CA THR A 64 -14.26 -14.69 -91.94
C THR A 64 -13.95 -13.31 -92.51
N ALA A 65 -14.56 -12.99 -93.65
CA ALA A 65 -14.43 -11.68 -94.33
C ALA A 65 -14.86 -10.48 -93.43
N ASP A 66 -15.78 -10.74 -92.49
CA ASP A 66 -16.25 -9.75 -91.47
C ASP A 66 -15.27 -9.56 -90.31
N GLY A 67 -14.10 -10.19 -90.33
CA GLY A 67 -13.09 -10.09 -89.26
C GLY A 67 -13.35 -10.93 -88.02
N LYS A 68 -14.39 -11.75 -87.98
CA LYS A 68 -14.69 -12.64 -86.88
C LYS A 68 -13.84 -13.91 -86.93
N THR A 69 -13.38 -14.37 -85.78
CA THR A 69 -12.63 -15.63 -85.72
C THR A 69 -13.58 -16.75 -85.33
N VAL A 70 -13.67 -17.79 -86.15
CA VAL A 70 -14.53 -18.95 -85.95
C VAL A 70 -13.67 -20.16 -85.66
N GLN A 71 -13.96 -20.91 -84.66
CA GLN A 71 -13.23 -22.13 -84.26
C GLN A 71 -14.11 -23.35 -84.40
N THR A 72 -13.58 -24.38 -85.04
CA THR A 72 -14.26 -25.71 -85.13
C THR A 72 -13.24 -26.82 -84.97
N TYR A 73 -13.74 -27.99 -84.65
CA TYR A 73 -12.92 -29.21 -84.49
C TYR A 73 -13.14 -30.11 -85.76
N ALA A 74 -12.06 -30.35 -86.47
CA ALA A 74 -12.14 -31.24 -87.64
C ALA A 74 -11.95 -32.68 -87.27
N PRO A 75 -12.82 -33.61 -87.73
CA PRO A 75 -12.49 -35.02 -87.78
C PRO A 75 -11.31 -35.26 -88.74
N GLN A 76 -10.70 -36.45 -88.68
CA GLN A 76 -9.63 -36.80 -89.63
C GLN A 76 -10.19 -36.86 -91.06
N ASP A 77 -10.33 -35.73 -91.70
CA ASP A 77 -10.81 -35.63 -93.08
C ASP A 77 -9.63 -35.30 -94.02
N LEU A 78 -9.19 -36.34 -94.74
CA LEU A 78 -8.08 -36.26 -95.70
C LEU A 78 -8.40 -35.37 -96.90
N GLY A 79 -9.67 -35.02 -97.10
CA GLY A 79 -10.11 -34.17 -98.21
C GLY A 79 -10.22 -32.68 -97.90
N LEU A 80 -10.17 -32.32 -96.62
CA LEU A 80 -10.39 -30.96 -96.17
C LEU A 80 -9.42 -29.94 -96.77
N VAL A 81 -8.13 -30.21 -96.74
CA VAL A 81 -7.10 -29.32 -97.30
C VAL A 81 -7.30 -29.09 -98.78
N ASN A 82 -7.60 -30.12 -99.57
CA ASN A 82 -7.89 -29.98 -100.96
C ASN A 82 -9.13 -29.12 -101.23
N ARG A 83 -10.18 -29.30 -100.48
CA ARG A 83 -11.42 -28.52 -100.50
C ARG A 83 -11.20 -27.03 -100.14
N LEU A 84 -10.35 -26.75 -99.19
CA LEU A 84 -9.97 -25.36 -98.82
C LEU A 84 -9.14 -24.69 -99.94
N ILE A 85 -8.23 -25.43 -100.55
CA ILE A 85 -7.39 -24.93 -101.72
C ILE A 85 -8.25 -24.69 -102.92
N GLU A 86 -9.16 -25.57 -103.26
CA GLU A 86 -10.11 -25.39 -104.44
C GLU A 86 -10.94 -24.10 -104.25
N LYS A 87 -11.31 -23.76 -103.04
CA LYS A 87 -12.10 -22.54 -102.73
C LYS A 87 -11.23 -21.30 -102.52
N LYS A 88 -9.92 -21.38 -102.75
CA LYS A 88 -8.94 -20.32 -102.61
C LYS A 88 -8.83 -19.69 -101.25
N VAL A 89 -9.06 -20.52 -100.20
CA VAL A 89 -8.86 -20.11 -98.81
C VAL A 89 -7.38 -20.28 -98.45
N GLU A 90 -6.78 -19.27 -97.81
CA GLU A 90 -5.40 -19.34 -97.32
C GLU A 90 -5.28 -20.35 -96.18
N VAL A 91 -4.49 -21.42 -96.31
CA VAL A 91 -4.32 -22.45 -95.25
C VAL A 91 -2.93 -22.28 -94.62
N LYS A 92 -2.93 -22.08 -93.33
CA LYS A 92 -1.74 -22.10 -92.45
C LYS A 92 -1.79 -23.35 -91.54
N ALA A 93 -0.67 -24.05 -91.46
CA ALA A 93 -0.54 -25.16 -90.47
C ALA A 93 0.45 -24.77 -89.40
N GLU A 94 0.01 -24.86 -88.13
CA GLU A 94 0.84 -24.61 -87.00
C GLU A 94 0.90 -25.88 -86.14
N PRO A 95 2.05 -26.17 -85.48
CA PRO A 95 2.15 -27.29 -84.57
C PRO A 95 1.21 -27.13 -83.39
N PRO A 96 0.69 -28.20 -82.72
CA PRO A 96 -0.10 -28.10 -81.52
C PRO A 96 0.72 -27.44 -80.41
N GLU A 97 0.12 -26.48 -79.67
CA GLU A 97 0.74 -25.86 -78.48
C GLU A 97 0.91 -26.90 -77.41
N GLU A 98 2.11 -27.41 -77.19
CA GLU A 98 2.45 -28.20 -76.02
C GLU A 98 2.77 -27.27 -74.87
N GLN A 99 1.90 -27.21 -73.87
CA GLN A 99 2.22 -26.48 -72.63
C GLN A 99 3.47 -27.11 -72.01
N PRO A 100 4.49 -26.32 -71.65
CA PRO A 100 5.71 -26.84 -71.07
C PRO A 100 5.39 -27.55 -69.77
N TRP A 101 5.88 -28.79 -69.62
CA TRP A 101 5.58 -29.69 -68.46
C TRP A 101 5.85 -29.03 -67.09
N TYR A 102 6.80 -28.12 -66.97
CA TYR A 102 7.12 -27.39 -65.77
C TYR A 102 5.99 -26.42 -65.36
N MET A 103 5.24 -25.86 -66.30
CA MET A 103 4.10 -24.97 -66.02
C MET A 103 2.96 -25.78 -65.39
N THR A 104 2.67 -26.98 -65.88
CA THR A 104 1.65 -27.87 -65.35
C THR A 104 2.02 -28.28 -63.95
N LEU A 105 3.30 -28.56 -63.69
CA LEU A 105 3.82 -28.93 -62.39
C LEU A 105 3.72 -27.74 -61.40
N LEU A 106 4.08 -26.54 -61.83
CA LEU A 106 4.02 -25.33 -61.00
C LEU A 106 2.58 -24.96 -60.64
N VAL A 107 1.66 -25.01 -61.58
CA VAL A 107 0.23 -24.71 -61.30
C VAL A 107 -0.40 -25.75 -60.38
N SER A 108 -0.05 -27.06 -60.53
CA SER A 108 -0.59 -28.13 -59.66
C SER A 108 -0.02 -28.10 -58.24
N TRP A 109 1.27 -27.80 -58.08
CA TRP A 109 1.94 -27.85 -56.76
C TRP A 109 1.92 -26.54 -56.02
N PHE A 110 1.73 -25.39 -56.68
CA PHE A 110 1.70 -24.09 -56.08
C PHE A 110 0.69 -23.94 -54.92
N PRO A 111 -0.59 -24.40 -55.04
CA PRO A 111 -1.55 -24.34 -53.95
C PRO A 111 -1.11 -25.21 -52.75
N MET A 112 -0.49 -26.35 -52.97
CA MET A 112 -0.01 -27.22 -51.94
C MET A 112 1.19 -26.64 -51.20
N LEU A 113 2.16 -26.05 -51.91
CA LEU A 113 3.32 -25.38 -51.34
C LEU A 113 2.90 -24.13 -50.52
N LEU A 114 1.89 -23.40 -51.00
CA LEU A 114 1.32 -22.26 -50.31
C LEU A 114 0.64 -22.70 -49.02
N LEU A 115 -0.15 -23.80 -48.99
CA LEU A 115 -0.74 -24.36 -47.77
C LEU A 115 0.33 -24.79 -46.77
N VAL A 116 1.37 -25.46 -47.22
CA VAL A 116 2.51 -25.84 -46.38
C VAL A 116 3.22 -24.63 -45.80
N GLY A 117 3.45 -23.60 -46.60
CA GLY A 117 4.04 -22.33 -46.16
C GLY A 117 3.20 -21.63 -45.12
N VAL A 118 1.88 -21.54 -45.34
CA VAL A 118 0.93 -21.02 -44.35
C VAL A 118 0.93 -21.85 -43.06
N TRP A 119 0.96 -23.19 -43.18
CA TRP A 119 1.00 -24.09 -42.03
C TRP A 119 2.30 -23.91 -41.22
N ILE A 120 3.46 -23.82 -41.87
CA ILE A 120 4.76 -23.55 -41.20
C ILE A 120 4.75 -22.17 -40.55
N PHE A 121 4.18 -21.16 -41.20
CA PHE A 121 4.02 -19.83 -40.65
C PHE A 121 3.15 -19.86 -39.37
N PHE A 122 2.00 -20.52 -39.40
CA PHE A 122 1.16 -20.69 -38.20
C PHE A 122 1.86 -21.49 -37.11
N MET A 123 2.58 -22.54 -37.41
CA MET A 123 3.38 -23.29 -36.45
C MET A 123 4.45 -22.42 -35.79
N ARG A 124 5.17 -21.62 -36.54
CA ARG A 124 6.14 -20.64 -35.99
C ARG A 124 5.46 -19.57 -35.13
N GLN A 125 4.32 -19.08 -35.56
CA GLN A 125 3.52 -18.12 -34.80
C GLN A 125 3.04 -18.71 -33.47
N MET A 126 2.56 -19.94 -33.45
CA MET A 126 2.16 -20.66 -32.23
C MET A 126 3.36 -20.94 -31.32
N GLN A 127 4.51 -21.32 -31.85
CA GLN A 127 5.73 -21.54 -31.05
C GLN A 127 6.26 -20.24 -30.44
N SER A 128 6.16 -19.08 -31.11
CA SER A 128 6.53 -17.78 -30.55
C SER A 128 5.55 -17.27 -29.49
N GLY A 129 4.27 -17.70 -29.51
CA GLY A 129 3.25 -17.42 -28.51
C GLY A 129 3.33 -18.30 -27.25
N GLY A 130 3.80 -19.55 -27.37
CA GLY A 130 3.92 -20.51 -26.27
C GLY A 130 4.93 -20.10 -25.20
N GLY A 131 5.97 -19.34 -25.53
CA GLY A 131 6.94 -18.82 -24.57
C GLY A 131 6.38 -17.79 -23.57
N LYS A 132 5.31 -17.09 -23.92
CA LYS A 132 4.63 -16.14 -23.01
C LYS A 132 3.67 -16.84 -22.04
N ALA A 133 3.06 -17.95 -22.43
CA ALA A 133 2.19 -18.74 -21.55
C ALA A 133 2.99 -19.46 -20.45
N MET A 134 4.25 -19.84 -20.69
CA MET A 134 5.13 -20.42 -19.68
C MET A 134 5.74 -19.37 -18.71
N SER A 135 5.61 -18.09 -18.95
CA SER A 135 6.14 -17.05 -18.05
C SER A 135 5.20 -16.68 -16.91
N PHE A 136 3.96 -17.14 -16.87
CA PHE A 136 3.00 -16.86 -15.81
C PHE A 136 3.40 -17.43 -14.45
N GLY A 137 4.20 -18.49 -14.41
CA GLY A 137 4.68 -19.13 -13.18
C GLY A 137 5.98 -18.55 -12.62
N ARG A 138 6.60 -17.56 -13.27
CA ARG A 138 7.83 -16.94 -12.74
C ARG A 138 7.48 -15.96 -11.63
N SER A 139 8.27 -16.03 -10.55
CA SER A 139 8.16 -15.09 -9.44
C SER A 139 8.35 -13.64 -9.94
N ARG A 140 7.48 -12.74 -9.46
CA ARG A 140 7.61 -11.29 -9.63
C ARG A 140 8.53 -10.68 -8.59
N ALA A 141 9.23 -11.49 -7.80
CA ALA A 141 10.14 -11.02 -6.77
C ALA A 141 11.13 -10.00 -7.37
N ARG A 142 11.19 -8.85 -6.76
CA ARG A 142 12.15 -7.81 -7.12
C ARG A 142 13.44 -8.07 -6.35
N MET A 143 14.47 -8.47 -7.06
CA MET A 143 15.83 -8.41 -6.53
C MET A 143 16.23 -6.94 -6.48
N LEU A 144 16.29 -6.38 -5.29
CA LEU A 144 16.87 -5.05 -5.12
C LEU A 144 18.39 -5.19 -5.21
N ASN A 145 18.93 -4.89 -6.40
CA ASN A 145 20.36 -4.78 -6.60
C ASN A 145 20.92 -3.66 -5.71
N GLN A 146 22.00 -3.93 -5.02
CA GLN A 146 22.62 -3.04 -4.04
C GLN A 146 23.37 -1.84 -4.65
N GLU A 147 23.14 -1.49 -5.91
CA GLU A 147 23.78 -0.34 -6.57
C GLU A 147 23.23 1.03 -6.12
N GLY A 148 22.13 1.06 -5.33
CA GLY A 148 21.62 2.24 -4.64
C GLY A 148 22.14 2.37 -3.21
N ALA A 149 21.92 3.50 -2.54
CA ALA A 149 22.24 3.71 -1.13
C ALA A 149 21.66 2.56 -0.28
N ARG A 150 22.53 1.81 0.39
CA ARG A 150 22.12 0.72 1.28
C ARG A 150 21.38 1.29 2.46
N VAL A 151 20.19 0.79 2.73
CA VAL A 151 19.45 1.07 3.95
C VAL A 151 20.05 0.26 5.08
N THR A 152 20.41 0.90 6.18
CA THR A 152 21.01 0.28 7.37
C THR A 152 20.16 0.57 8.61
N PHE A 153 20.53 -0.01 9.77
CA PHE A 153 19.86 0.29 11.04
C PHE A 153 19.97 1.76 11.47
N ALA A 154 20.90 2.53 10.90
CA ALA A 154 21.01 3.97 11.11
C ALA A 154 19.85 4.77 10.46
N ASP A 155 19.22 4.21 9.43
CA ASP A 155 18.08 4.80 8.73
C ASP A 155 16.73 4.42 9.35
N VAL A 156 16.74 3.48 10.31
CA VAL A 156 15.55 3.04 11.04
C VAL A 156 15.60 3.64 12.44
N ALA A 157 14.54 4.27 12.88
CA ALA A 157 14.45 4.89 14.22
C ALA A 157 13.18 4.44 14.96
N GLY A 158 13.20 4.52 16.29
CA GLY A 158 12.02 4.30 17.15
C GLY A 158 11.57 2.86 17.32
N VAL A 159 12.44 1.88 17.06
CA VAL A 159 12.17 0.43 17.21
C VAL A 159 13.43 -0.27 17.69
N ASP A 160 14.03 0.24 18.76
CA ASP A 160 15.34 -0.22 19.22
C ASP A 160 15.32 -1.69 19.67
N GLU A 161 14.26 -2.15 20.36
CA GLU A 161 14.09 -3.55 20.78
C GLU A 161 14.00 -4.50 19.56
N ALA A 162 13.21 -4.12 18.55
CA ALA A 162 13.09 -4.92 17.33
C ALA A 162 14.43 -4.99 16.56
N LYS A 163 15.25 -3.92 16.59
CA LYS A 163 16.60 -3.94 16.02
C LYS A 163 17.51 -4.89 16.76
N GLU A 164 17.49 -4.87 18.11
CA GLU A 164 18.29 -5.75 18.95
C GLU A 164 17.97 -7.22 18.69
N GLU A 165 16.69 -7.58 18.62
CA GLU A 165 16.25 -8.93 18.26
C GLU A 165 16.71 -9.36 16.86
N LEU A 166 16.73 -8.43 15.91
CA LEU A 166 17.15 -8.71 14.53
C LEU A 166 18.66 -8.65 14.33
N GLN A 167 19.42 -8.09 15.28
CA GLN A 167 20.87 -8.06 15.23
C GLN A 167 21.46 -9.48 15.19
N GLU A 168 20.84 -10.44 15.89
CA GLU A 168 21.25 -11.84 15.82
C GLU A 168 21.07 -12.42 14.40
N VAL A 169 20.02 -12.00 13.69
CA VAL A 169 19.80 -12.42 12.29
C VAL A 169 20.86 -11.84 11.37
N VAL A 170 21.25 -10.57 11.58
CA VAL A 170 22.32 -9.90 10.85
C VAL A 170 23.67 -10.59 11.08
N GLU A 171 24.01 -10.87 12.35
CA GLU A 171 25.24 -11.58 12.69
C GLU A 171 25.30 -12.96 12.05
N PHE A 172 24.16 -13.65 12.02
CA PHE A 172 24.09 -14.96 11.38
C PHE A 172 24.30 -14.88 9.86
N LEU A 173 23.60 -13.97 9.17
CA LEU A 173 23.76 -13.80 7.73
C LEU A 173 25.19 -13.40 7.36
N SER A 174 25.83 -12.59 8.20
CA SER A 174 27.22 -12.14 8.02
C SER A 174 28.23 -13.24 8.33
N ASN A 175 27.99 -14.06 9.37
CA ASN A 175 28.95 -15.08 9.82
C ASN A 175 28.30 -16.41 10.31
N PRO A 176 27.70 -17.20 9.39
CA PRO A 176 26.97 -18.43 9.73
C PRO A 176 27.80 -19.45 10.53
N LYS A 177 29.12 -19.53 10.26
CA LYS A 177 30.01 -20.51 10.87
C LYS A 177 30.18 -20.34 12.40
N LYS A 178 30.00 -19.13 12.93
CA LYS A 178 30.07 -18.84 14.38
C LYS A 178 29.02 -19.64 15.15
N PHE A 179 27.79 -19.69 14.62
CA PHE A 179 26.65 -20.32 15.30
C PHE A 179 26.58 -21.82 15.12
N THR A 180 26.91 -22.34 13.93
CA THR A 180 26.87 -23.78 13.65
C THR A 180 27.91 -24.55 14.45
N ARG A 181 29.06 -23.93 14.81
CA ARG A 181 30.13 -24.56 15.61
C ARG A 181 29.66 -24.94 17.02
N LEU A 182 28.72 -24.21 17.59
CA LEU A 182 28.21 -24.44 18.95
C LEU A 182 26.92 -25.28 18.96
N GLY A 183 26.47 -25.78 17.80
CA GLY A 183 25.24 -26.56 17.68
C GLY A 183 23.96 -25.73 17.75
N GLY A 184 24.07 -24.41 17.70
CA GLY A 184 22.90 -23.48 17.65
C GLY A 184 22.11 -23.69 16.37
N ARG A 185 20.78 -23.77 16.49
CA ARG A 185 19.86 -23.78 15.35
C ARG A 185 19.41 -22.35 15.06
N ILE A 186 19.56 -21.96 13.83
CA ILE A 186 19.19 -20.64 13.35
C ILE A 186 17.70 -20.61 13.08
N PRO A 187 16.99 -19.51 13.39
CA PRO A 187 15.60 -19.37 13.00
C PRO A 187 15.50 -19.40 11.47
N LYS A 188 14.63 -20.26 10.94
CA LYS A 188 14.37 -20.32 9.50
C LYS A 188 13.58 -19.12 9.02
N GLY A 189 12.71 -18.60 9.89
CA GLY A 189 11.84 -17.48 9.57
C GLY A 189 11.59 -16.55 10.75
N VAL A 190 11.43 -15.28 10.45
CA VAL A 190 11.07 -14.22 11.39
C VAL A 190 9.77 -13.56 10.91
N LEU A 191 8.81 -13.43 11.79
CA LEU A 191 7.55 -12.72 11.53
C LEU A 191 7.59 -11.35 12.19
N LEU A 192 7.54 -10.29 11.39
CA LEU A 192 7.38 -8.92 11.88
C LEU A 192 5.89 -8.60 12.05
N VAL A 193 5.49 -8.29 13.28
CA VAL A 193 4.10 -8.03 13.65
C VAL A 193 3.95 -6.61 14.15
N GLY A 194 2.94 -5.88 13.72
CA GLY A 194 2.66 -4.53 14.23
C GLY A 194 1.72 -3.72 13.37
N PRO A 195 1.27 -2.56 13.85
CA PRO A 195 0.37 -1.68 13.11
C PRO A 195 0.92 -1.27 11.74
N PRO A 196 0.06 -0.84 10.80
CA PRO A 196 0.53 -0.30 9.51
C PRO A 196 1.38 0.96 9.74
N GLY A 197 2.35 1.18 8.85
CA GLY A 197 3.19 2.38 8.90
C GLY A 197 4.32 2.38 9.93
N THR A 198 4.51 1.31 10.72
CA THR A 198 5.58 1.22 11.74
C THR A 198 6.98 0.91 11.18
N GLY A 199 7.11 0.75 9.85
CA GLY A 199 8.42 0.57 9.20
C GLY A 199 8.88 -0.88 9.06
N LYS A 200 8.00 -1.89 9.15
CA LYS A 200 8.35 -3.33 9.02
C LYS A 200 9.12 -3.66 7.76
N THR A 201 8.68 -3.16 6.62
CA THR A 201 9.37 -3.35 5.32
C THR A 201 10.73 -2.65 5.29
N LEU A 202 10.83 -1.46 5.90
CA LEU A 202 12.09 -0.72 6.01
C LEU A 202 13.08 -1.47 6.91
N LEU A 203 12.61 -2.01 8.03
CA LEU A 203 13.40 -2.79 8.97
C LEU A 203 13.96 -4.08 8.31
N ALA A 204 13.14 -4.81 7.55
CA ALA A 204 13.59 -5.98 6.80
C ALA A 204 14.68 -5.62 5.75
N ARG A 205 14.54 -4.48 5.08
CA ARG A 205 15.57 -3.96 4.15
C ARG A 205 16.85 -3.58 4.89
N ALA A 206 16.71 -2.99 6.08
CA ALA A 206 17.86 -2.62 6.90
C ALA A 206 18.64 -3.84 7.37
N VAL A 207 17.97 -4.93 7.76
CA VAL A 207 18.63 -6.22 8.09
C VAL A 207 19.47 -6.72 6.92
N ALA A 208 18.93 -6.74 5.71
CA ALA A 208 19.69 -7.18 4.53
C ALA A 208 20.84 -6.24 4.19
N GLY A 209 20.64 -4.93 4.34
CA GLY A 209 21.68 -3.93 4.11
C GLY A 209 22.82 -3.99 5.14
N GLU A 210 22.49 -4.19 6.41
CA GLU A 210 23.47 -4.36 7.49
C GLU A 210 24.29 -5.64 7.32
N ALA A 211 23.61 -6.75 6.98
CA ALA A 211 24.26 -8.03 6.70
C ALA A 211 25.01 -8.06 5.35
N GLY A 212 24.77 -7.11 4.46
CA GLY A 212 25.40 -7.05 3.13
C GLY A 212 24.96 -8.15 2.17
N VAL A 213 23.74 -8.71 2.35
CA VAL A 213 23.22 -9.83 1.56
C VAL A 213 22.14 -9.38 0.57
N PRO A 214 21.91 -10.15 -0.54
CA PRO A 214 20.82 -9.89 -1.47
C PRO A 214 19.46 -9.90 -0.78
N PHE A 215 18.58 -8.98 -1.20
CA PHE A 215 17.22 -8.82 -0.68
C PHE A 215 16.21 -9.12 -1.77
N PHE A 216 15.38 -10.15 -1.58
CA PHE A 216 14.28 -10.51 -2.46
C PHE A 216 12.96 -10.10 -1.79
N SER A 217 12.21 -9.19 -2.41
CA SER A 217 10.93 -8.71 -1.87
C SER A 217 9.77 -9.09 -2.77
N ILE A 218 8.70 -9.58 -2.15
CA ILE A 218 7.43 -9.88 -2.79
C ILE A 218 6.29 -9.54 -1.84
N SER A 219 5.13 -9.15 -2.38
CA SER A 219 3.91 -9.01 -1.58
C SER A 219 3.14 -10.34 -1.54
N GLY A 220 2.53 -10.67 -0.40
CA GLY A 220 1.62 -11.80 -0.28
C GLY A 220 0.49 -11.76 -1.31
N SER A 221 0.03 -10.56 -1.67
CA SER A 221 -0.97 -10.38 -2.72
C SER A 221 -0.51 -10.82 -4.12
N ASP A 222 0.80 -10.81 -4.41
CA ASP A 222 1.36 -11.26 -5.69
C ASP A 222 1.24 -12.79 -5.88
N PHE A 223 0.98 -13.54 -4.82
CA PHE A 223 0.74 -14.97 -4.88
C PHE A 223 -0.72 -15.32 -5.13
N VAL A 224 -1.65 -14.40 -4.90
CA VAL A 224 -3.09 -14.61 -5.11
C VAL A 224 -3.43 -14.31 -6.57
N GLU A 225 -3.71 -15.34 -7.33
CA GLU A 225 -4.08 -15.26 -8.75
C GLU A 225 -5.38 -16.02 -9.01
N MET A 226 -6.05 -15.74 -10.13
CA MET A 226 -7.28 -16.45 -10.50
C MET A 226 -7.04 -17.87 -11.07
N PHE A 227 -5.79 -18.20 -11.41
CA PHE A 227 -5.43 -19.48 -12.02
C PHE A 227 -4.81 -20.42 -11.00
N VAL A 228 -5.42 -21.58 -10.81
CA VAL A 228 -4.97 -22.60 -9.86
C VAL A 228 -3.52 -23.03 -10.15
N GLY A 229 -2.70 -23.04 -9.11
CA GLY A 229 -1.30 -23.48 -9.16
C GLY A 229 -0.27 -22.42 -9.57
N VAL A 230 -0.68 -21.24 -10.03
CA VAL A 230 0.26 -20.16 -10.39
C VAL A 230 0.93 -19.60 -9.15
N GLY A 231 0.17 -19.35 -8.07
CA GLY A 231 0.70 -18.89 -6.79
C GLY A 231 1.72 -19.87 -6.22
N ALA A 232 1.41 -21.15 -6.18
CA ALA A 232 2.33 -22.20 -5.72
C ALA A 232 3.61 -22.28 -6.57
N SER A 233 3.51 -22.09 -7.88
CA SER A 233 4.67 -22.06 -8.78
C SER A 233 5.58 -20.85 -8.50
N ARG A 234 4.99 -19.67 -8.20
CA ARG A 234 5.75 -18.46 -7.84
C ARG A 234 6.47 -18.63 -6.50
N VAL A 235 5.82 -19.23 -5.52
CA VAL A 235 6.45 -19.56 -4.24
C VAL A 235 7.68 -20.43 -4.50
N ARG A 236 7.55 -21.53 -5.22
CA ARG A 236 8.68 -22.42 -5.54
C ARG A 236 9.81 -21.69 -6.28
N ASP A 237 9.48 -20.87 -7.28
CA ASP A 237 10.49 -20.12 -8.04
C ASP A 237 11.22 -19.11 -7.15
N LEU A 238 10.52 -18.40 -6.23
CA LEU A 238 11.13 -17.50 -5.26
C LEU A 238 12.16 -18.21 -4.38
N PHE A 239 11.81 -19.39 -3.83
CA PHE A 239 12.72 -20.16 -2.99
C PHE A 239 13.90 -20.73 -3.76
N VAL A 240 13.70 -21.16 -5.00
CA VAL A 240 14.79 -21.58 -5.90
C VAL A 240 15.75 -20.42 -6.20
N GLN A 241 15.23 -19.21 -6.41
CA GLN A 241 16.05 -18.01 -6.61
C GLN A 241 16.83 -17.65 -5.33
N GLY A 242 16.19 -17.72 -4.16
CA GLY A 242 16.87 -17.52 -2.88
C GLY A 242 18.01 -18.48 -2.66
N LYS A 243 17.79 -19.80 -2.83
CA LYS A 243 18.83 -20.84 -2.71
C LYS A 243 20.02 -20.61 -3.66
N LYS A 244 19.77 -20.13 -4.87
CA LYS A 244 20.84 -19.80 -5.84
C LYS A 244 21.70 -18.62 -5.44
N ASN A 245 21.15 -17.69 -4.65
CA ASN A 245 21.82 -16.46 -4.24
C ASN A 245 22.16 -16.44 -2.75
N ALA A 246 22.23 -17.58 -2.11
CA ALA A 246 22.61 -17.67 -0.70
C ALA A 246 24.07 -17.25 -0.45
N PRO A 247 24.37 -16.50 0.65
CA PRO A 247 23.43 -16.08 1.67
C PRO A 247 22.52 -14.94 1.20
N CYS A 248 21.22 -15.01 1.50
CA CYS A 248 20.25 -13.99 1.11
C CYS A 248 19.08 -13.90 2.08
N LEU A 249 18.32 -12.79 1.98
CA LEU A 249 17.10 -12.57 2.72
C LEU A 249 15.90 -12.53 1.76
N ILE A 250 14.90 -13.36 2.03
CA ILE A 250 13.60 -13.34 1.34
C ILE A 250 12.61 -12.62 2.25
N PHE A 251 11.95 -11.60 1.71
CA PHE A 251 10.94 -10.82 2.42
C PHE A 251 9.57 -10.97 1.76
N ILE A 252 8.57 -11.34 2.58
CA ILE A 252 7.18 -11.44 2.16
C ILE A 252 6.38 -10.39 2.94
N ASP A 253 5.96 -9.34 2.27
CA ASP A 253 5.08 -8.34 2.86
C ASP A 253 3.62 -8.81 2.82
N GLU A 254 2.80 -8.37 3.77
CA GLU A 254 1.36 -8.71 3.83
C GLU A 254 1.10 -10.22 3.73
N ILE A 255 1.82 -11.01 4.53
CA ILE A 255 1.71 -12.48 4.48
C ILE A 255 0.28 -12.98 4.76
N ASP A 256 -0.54 -12.19 5.47
CA ASP A 256 -1.95 -12.46 5.77
C ASP A 256 -2.82 -12.55 4.50
N ALA A 257 -2.39 -12.01 3.36
CA ALA A 257 -3.07 -12.21 2.08
C ALA A 257 -3.12 -13.69 1.65
N VAL A 258 -2.10 -14.49 2.01
CA VAL A 258 -1.97 -15.91 1.67
C VAL A 258 -2.12 -16.81 2.90
N GLY A 259 -1.61 -16.34 4.05
CA GLY A 259 -1.48 -17.12 5.28
C GLY A 259 -2.71 -17.19 6.15
N ARG A 260 -3.90 -16.84 5.67
CA ARG A 260 -5.13 -16.80 6.46
C ARG A 260 -5.62 -18.20 6.84
N GLN A 261 -6.23 -18.34 8.03
CA GLN A 261 -6.82 -19.59 8.55
C GLN A 261 -7.83 -20.22 7.58
N ARG A 262 -7.87 -21.54 7.60
CA ARG A 262 -8.76 -22.37 6.77
C ARG A 262 -10.19 -22.30 7.26
N GLY A 263 -11.17 -22.26 6.37
CA GLY A 263 -12.57 -22.50 6.71
C GLY A 263 -13.46 -21.27 6.91
N ALA A 264 -13.01 -20.05 6.68
CA ALA A 264 -13.84 -18.85 6.88
C ALA A 264 -14.61 -18.37 5.65
N GLY A 265 -14.91 -19.22 4.64
CA GLY A 265 -15.67 -18.76 3.48
C GLY A 265 -16.13 -19.85 2.50
N LEU A 266 -17.39 -19.77 2.12
CA LEU A 266 -18.03 -20.55 1.08
C LEU A 266 -17.79 -19.87 -0.30
N GLY A 267 -16.74 -20.27 -1.04
CA GLY A 267 -16.53 -19.77 -2.41
C GLY A 267 -15.23 -20.23 -3.05
N GLY A 268 -15.26 -20.56 -4.34
CA GLY A 268 -14.22 -21.23 -5.15
C GLY A 268 -12.89 -20.47 -5.34
N GLY A 269 -12.61 -19.39 -4.59
CA GLY A 269 -11.33 -18.70 -4.57
C GLY A 269 -10.41 -19.13 -3.40
N HIS A 270 -10.85 -20.08 -2.58
CA HIS A 270 -10.11 -20.54 -1.40
C HIS A 270 -9.08 -21.62 -1.74
N ASP A 271 -9.39 -22.48 -2.70
CA ASP A 271 -8.53 -23.62 -3.07
C ASP A 271 -7.14 -23.20 -3.54
N GLU A 272 -7.05 -22.08 -4.26
CA GLU A 272 -5.76 -21.58 -4.75
C GLU A 272 -4.90 -21.01 -3.63
N ARG A 273 -5.51 -20.25 -2.70
CA ARG A 273 -4.78 -19.71 -1.53
C ARG A 273 -4.28 -20.84 -0.64
N GLU A 274 -5.09 -21.86 -0.37
CA GLU A 274 -4.68 -23.02 0.40
C GLU A 274 -3.55 -23.80 -0.28
N GLN A 275 -3.61 -23.96 -1.59
CA GLN A 275 -2.54 -24.62 -2.35
C GLN A 275 -1.25 -23.80 -2.27
N THR A 276 -1.35 -22.49 -2.34
CA THR A 276 -0.21 -21.59 -2.24
C THR A 276 0.39 -21.60 -0.83
N LEU A 277 -0.45 -21.54 0.21
CA LEU A 277 -0.03 -21.70 1.60
C LEU A 277 0.65 -23.05 1.84
N ASN A 278 0.05 -24.13 1.40
CA ASN A 278 0.64 -25.47 1.53
C ASN A 278 2.01 -25.55 0.84
N GLN A 279 2.16 -24.95 -0.36
CA GLN A 279 3.45 -24.87 -1.03
C GLN A 279 4.47 -24.07 -0.23
N LEU A 280 4.05 -22.91 0.36
CA LEU A 280 4.91 -22.11 1.22
C LEU A 280 5.41 -22.93 2.42
N LEU A 281 4.51 -23.67 3.09
CA LEU A 281 4.85 -24.53 4.22
C LEU A 281 5.84 -25.64 3.80
N VAL A 282 5.62 -26.26 2.63
CA VAL A 282 6.52 -27.30 2.10
C VAL A 282 7.91 -26.75 1.80
N GLU A 283 7.99 -25.58 1.17
CA GLU A 283 9.29 -24.93 0.88
C GLU A 283 10.02 -24.54 2.17
N MET A 284 9.30 -24.01 3.18
CA MET A 284 9.90 -23.69 4.49
C MET A 284 10.40 -24.94 5.22
N ASP A 285 9.63 -26.01 5.21
CA ASP A 285 10.06 -27.28 5.84
C ASP A 285 11.25 -27.90 5.10
N GLY A 286 11.34 -27.71 3.77
CA GLY A 286 12.40 -28.19 2.91
C GLY A 286 13.73 -27.38 2.98
N PHE A 287 13.82 -26.35 3.84
CA PHE A 287 15.08 -25.67 4.11
C PHE A 287 15.90 -26.42 5.14
N GLU A 288 17.17 -26.68 4.80
CA GLU A 288 18.17 -27.05 5.78
C GLU A 288 18.71 -25.79 6.49
N SER A 289 18.95 -25.91 7.79
CA SER A 289 19.43 -24.78 8.64
C SER A 289 20.74 -24.15 8.17
N ASN A 290 21.43 -24.75 7.22
CA ASN A 290 22.76 -24.35 6.74
C ASN A 290 22.75 -23.70 5.34
N GLU A 291 21.60 -23.56 4.70
CA GLU A 291 21.54 -23.02 3.33
C GLU A 291 21.77 -21.49 3.24
N GLY A 292 21.85 -20.79 4.38
CA GLY A 292 22.14 -19.35 4.41
C GLY A 292 20.99 -18.47 3.89
N VAL A 293 19.77 -19.01 3.80
CA VAL A 293 18.57 -18.25 3.41
C VAL A 293 17.72 -18.03 4.64
N ILE A 294 17.35 -16.77 4.92
CA ILE A 294 16.42 -16.42 5.99
C ILE A 294 15.17 -15.82 5.35
N LEU A 295 14.01 -16.27 5.84
CA LEU A 295 12.71 -15.74 5.46
C LEU A 295 12.25 -14.73 6.51
N ILE A 296 11.95 -13.50 6.10
CA ILE A 296 11.24 -12.53 6.94
C ILE A 296 9.87 -12.29 6.32
N ALA A 297 8.83 -12.36 7.14
CA ALA A 297 7.49 -11.96 6.71
C ALA A 297 6.97 -10.81 7.57
N ALA A 298 6.09 -10.00 7.02
CA ALA A 298 5.42 -8.92 7.74
C ALA A 298 3.90 -9.05 7.67
N THR A 299 3.23 -8.75 8.78
CA THR A 299 1.77 -8.68 8.85
C THR A 299 1.31 -7.57 9.79
N ASN A 300 0.15 -7.01 9.48
CA ASN A 300 -0.58 -6.10 10.38
C ASN A 300 -1.63 -6.85 11.21
N ARG A 301 -1.90 -8.12 10.86
CA ARG A 301 -2.98 -8.92 11.45
C ARG A 301 -2.51 -10.33 11.80
N PRO A 302 -1.79 -10.49 12.90
CA PRO A 302 -1.31 -11.81 13.33
C PRO A 302 -2.47 -12.76 13.71
N ASP A 303 -3.61 -12.21 14.11
CA ASP A 303 -4.84 -12.90 14.52
C ASP A 303 -5.45 -13.78 13.41
N VAL A 304 -5.27 -13.39 12.14
CA VAL A 304 -5.85 -14.11 11.01
C VAL A 304 -4.93 -15.19 10.42
N LEU A 305 -3.68 -15.28 10.89
CA LEU A 305 -2.71 -16.21 10.34
C LEU A 305 -3.00 -17.67 10.74
N ASP A 306 -2.76 -18.60 9.80
CA ASP A 306 -2.83 -20.04 10.08
C ASP A 306 -1.77 -20.42 11.12
N PRO A 307 -2.15 -21.05 12.24
CA PRO A 307 -1.22 -21.50 13.28
C PRO A 307 -0.10 -22.39 12.76
N ALA A 308 -0.30 -23.04 11.62
CA ALA A 308 0.72 -23.86 10.98
C ALA A 308 1.97 -23.06 10.55
N LEU A 309 1.82 -21.77 10.25
CA LEU A 309 2.94 -20.87 9.94
C LEU A 309 3.83 -20.57 11.16
N LEU A 310 3.22 -20.56 12.34
CA LEU A 310 3.87 -20.19 13.60
C LEU A 310 4.52 -21.39 14.33
N ARG A 311 4.46 -22.58 13.71
CA ARG A 311 5.11 -23.78 14.30
C ARG A 311 6.64 -23.68 14.21
N PRO A 312 7.36 -24.20 15.22
CA PRO A 312 8.82 -24.28 15.19
C PRO A 312 9.34 -24.92 13.89
N GLY A 313 10.39 -24.34 13.32
CA GLY A 313 10.96 -24.73 12.03
C GLY A 313 10.38 -23.93 10.84
N ARG A 314 9.49 -22.96 11.08
CA ARG A 314 8.89 -22.05 10.09
C ARG A 314 9.13 -20.61 10.49
N PHE A 315 8.12 -19.88 10.98
CA PHE A 315 8.32 -18.57 11.61
C PHE A 315 8.61 -18.78 13.10
N ASP A 316 9.84 -19.10 13.40
CA ASP A 316 10.30 -19.47 14.74
C ASP A 316 10.31 -18.27 15.70
N ARG A 317 10.47 -17.07 15.16
CA ARG A 317 10.51 -15.82 15.92
C ARG A 317 9.43 -14.87 15.47
N GLN A 318 8.82 -14.20 16.45
CA GLN A 318 7.89 -13.10 16.23
C GLN A 318 8.50 -11.84 16.83
N VAL A 319 8.79 -10.86 16.00
CA VAL A 319 9.32 -9.56 16.42
C VAL A 319 8.20 -8.54 16.32
N VAL A 320 7.85 -7.96 17.46
CA VAL A 320 6.81 -6.94 17.52
C VAL A 320 7.40 -5.57 17.19
N VAL A 321 6.80 -4.88 16.24
CA VAL A 321 7.16 -3.53 15.80
C VAL A 321 6.02 -2.59 16.19
N PRO A 322 6.00 -2.05 17.42
CA PRO A 322 4.92 -1.20 17.91
C PRO A 322 4.95 0.19 17.28
N THR A 323 3.94 0.99 17.58
CA THR A 323 4.00 2.45 17.32
C THR A 323 5.11 3.05 18.19
N PRO A 324 5.87 4.04 17.66
CA PRO A 324 7.00 4.61 18.37
C PRO A 324 6.57 5.40 19.61
N ASP A 325 7.35 5.29 20.68
CA ASP A 325 7.24 6.13 21.86
C ASP A 325 7.69 7.59 21.57
N LEU A 326 7.62 8.47 22.54
CA LEU A 326 8.02 9.88 22.40
C LEU A 326 9.45 10.03 21.86
N ARG A 327 10.39 9.25 22.38
CA ARG A 327 11.80 9.30 21.95
C ARG A 327 11.97 8.77 20.53
N GLY A 328 11.25 7.70 20.22
CA GLY A 328 11.20 7.12 18.87
C GLY A 328 10.63 8.10 17.85
N ARG A 329 9.51 8.77 18.18
CA ARG A 329 8.91 9.79 17.30
C ARG A 329 9.89 10.93 17.01
N ARG A 330 10.57 11.44 18.02
CA ARG A 330 11.60 12.45 17.85
C ARG A 330 12.70 11.99 16.89
N ARG A 331 13.27 10.79 17.11
CA ARG A 331 14.32 10.24 16.24
C ARG A 331 13.82 10.01 14.81
N ILE A 332 12.58 9.58 14.63
CA ILE A 332 11.98 9.43 13.31
C ILE A 332 11.85 10.78 12.62
N LEU A 333 11.38 11.82 13.33
CA LEU A 333 11.35 13.18 12.81
C LEU A 333 12.75 13.69 12.42
N GLU A 334 13.77 13.43 13.23
CA GLU A 334 15.17 13.77 12.93
C GLU A 334 15.63 13.09 11.61
N VAL A 335 15.26 11.83 11.38
CA VAL A 335 15.59 11.11 10.14
C VAL A 335 14.92 11.73 8.92
N HIS A 336 13.60 12.01 9.00
CA HIS A 336 12.84 12.55 7.87
C HIS A 336 13.14 14.03 7.59
N THR A 337 13.61 14.79 8.59
CA THR A 337 13.97 16.22 8.43
C THR A 337 15.42 16.43 7.98
N LYS A 338 16.30 15.40 7.97
CA LYS A 338 17.71 15.52 7.53
C LYS A 338 17.91 16.24 6.19
N ARG A 339 16.97 16.07 5.26
CA ARG A 339 17.03 16.66 3.91
C ARG A 339 16.18 17.90 3.73
N THR A 340 15.55 18.37 4.81
CA THR A 340 14.57 19.45 4.77
C THR A 340 15.19 20.69 5.44
N PRO A 341 15.16 21.87 4.81
CA PRO A 341 15.68 23.09 5.40
C PRO A 341 14.76 23.57 6.52
N LEU A 342 15.15 23.40 7.77
CA LEU A 342 14.41 23.85 8.94
C LEU A 342 14.79 25.29 9.33
N ALA A 343 13.82 26.05 9.82
CA ALA A 343 14.04 27.29 10.50
C ALA A 343 14.50 27.07 11.97
N GLY A 344 15.10 28.05 12.60
CA GLY A 344 15.65 27.90 13.95
C GLY A 344 14.61 27.81 15.07
N ASP A 345 13.32 28.03 14.77
CA ASP A 345 12.19 27.97 15.69
C ASP A 345 11.55 26.57 15.78
N VAL A 346 11.98 25.63 14.92
CA VAL A 346 11.41 24.28 14.88
C VAL A 346 11.99 23.43 16.00
N ASP A 347 11.12 23.04 16.92
CA ASP A 347 11.42 22.09 18.00
C ASP A 347 10.80 20.72 17.73
N LEU A 348 11.65 19.74 17.36
CA LEU A 348 11.23 18.37 17.07
C LEU A 348 10.70 17.64 18.31
N GLU A 349 11.10 18.04 19.51
CA GLU A 349 10.60 17.48 20.77
C GLU A 349 9.13 17.86 20.99
N VAL A 350 8.79 19.15 20.77
CA VAL A 350 7.42 19.64 20.84
C VAL A 350 6.53 18.94 19.80
N LEU A 351 7.06 18.75 18.58
CA LEU A 351 6.34 18.01 17.54
C LEU A 351 6.11 16.54 17.93
N ALA A 352 7.11 15.88 18.50
CA ALA A 352 6.99 14.50 18.94
C ALA A 352 5.98 14.34 20.08
N ARG A 353 5.92 15.30 21.05
CA ARG A 353 4.87 15.35 22.09
C ARG A 353 3.50 15.57 21.46
N GLY A 354 3.43 16.45 20.46
CA GLY A 354 2.18 16.80 19.77
C GLY A 354 1.62 15.73 18.85
N THR A 355 2.28 14.57 18.70
CA THR A 355 1.89 13.49 17.76
C THR A 355 1.79 12.12 18.46
N PRO A 356 1.04 11.99 19.56
CA PRO A 356 0.88 10.69 20.22
C PRO A 356 0.20 9.69 19.31
N GLY A 357 0.69 8.45 19.30
CA GLY A 357 0.14 7.37 18.49
C GLY A 357 0.46 7.41 16.99
N PHE A 358 1.22 8.40 16.51
CA PHE A 358 1.65 8.44 15.12
C PHE A 358 2.63 7.30 14.83
N SER A 359 2.43 6.66 13.69
CA SER A 359 3.39 5.73 13.13
C SER A 359 4.53 6.46 12.40
N GLY A 360 5.57 5.72 12.01
CA GLY A 360 6.66 6.30 11.20
C GLY A 360 6.17 6.92 9.89
N ALA A 361 5.20 6.29 9.23
CA ALA A 361 4.61 6.81 8.00
C ALA A 361 3.78 8.08 8.21
N ASP A 362 3.10 8.20 9.37
CA ASP A 362 2.36 9.42 9.71
C ASP A 362 3.32 10.59 9.95
N LEU A 363 4.46 10.33 10.61
CA LEU A 363 5.50 11.35 10.84
C LEU A 363 6.20 11.76 9.55
N GLU A 364 6.48 10.83 8.65
CA GLU A 364 6.96 11.13 7.30
C GLU A 364 5.98 12.03 6.54
N ASN A 365 4.69 11.67 6.58
CA ASN A 365 3.63 12.45 5.96
C ASN A 365 3.51 13.84 6.59
N LEU A 366 3.68 13.98 7.91
CA LEU A 366 3.68 15.25 8.61
C LEU A 366 4.78 16.18 8.07
N VAL A 367 6.01 15.67 7.94
CA VAL A 367 7.14 16.43 7.38
C VAL A 367 6.87 16.84 5.94
N ASN A 368 6.35 15.92 5.14
CA ASN A 368 6.01 16.18 3.74
C ASN A 368 4.89 17.24 3.60
N GLU A 369 3.85 17.17 4.42
CA GLU A 369 2.75 18.15 4.40
C GLU A 369 3.21 19.53 4.87
N ALA A 370 4.13 19.60 5.85
CA ALA A 370 4.75 20.85 6.26
C ALA A 370 5.58 21.46 5.11
N ALA A 371 6.36 20.64 4.41
CA ALA A 371 7.13 21.08 3.24
C ALA A 371 6.22 21.58 2.10
N LEU A 372 5.12 20.91 1.83
CA LEU A 372 4.13 21.34 0.84
C LEU A 372 3.46 22.66 1.23
N GLN A 373 3.21 22.89 2.52
CA GLN A 373 2.64 24.15 3.03
C GLN A 373 3.63 25.31 2.89
N ALA A 374 4.89 25.14 3.31
CA ALA A 374 5.95 26.11 3.15
C ALA A 374 6.17 26.49 1.67
N ALA A 375 6.20 25.48 0.78
CA ALA A 375 6.31 25.71 -0.65
C ALA A 375 5.13 26.52 -1.22
N LYS A 376 3.90 26.27 -0.76
CA LYS A 376 2.71 27.03 -1.13
C LYS A 376 2.79 28.48 -0.70
N LEU A 377 3.45 28.77 0.42
CA LEU A 377 3.67 30.12 0.95
C LEU A 377 4.93 30.78 0.38
N ASN A 378 5.64 30.14 -0.56
CA ASN A 378 6.92 30.56 -1.14
C ASN A 378 7.99 30.83 -0.09
N GLN A 379 8.06 29.98 0.94
CA GLN A 379 9.09 30.05 1.99
C GLN A 379 10.30 29.21 1.58
N ASP A 380 11.50 29.64 1.98
CA ASP A 380 12.76 28.91 1.74
C ASP A 380 13.07 27.87 2.83
N ARG A 381 12.40 27.96 3.97
CA ARG A 381 12.59 27.10 5.14
C ARG A 381 11.26 26.79 5.80
N LEU A 382 11.18 25.61 6.43
CA LEU A 382 10.02 25.20 7.21
C LEU A 382 10.09 25.83 8.60
N ASP A 383 9.05 26.54 9.00
CA ASP A 383 8.90 27.06 10.35
C ASP A 383 7.96 26.18 11.21
N MET A 384 7.89 26.43 12.51
CA MET A 384 7.04 25.66 13.43
C MET A 384 5.55 25.74 13.06
N ARG A 385 5.10 26.81 12.42
CA ARG A 385 3.70 27.00 11.99
C ARG A 385 3.31 26.07 10.85
N ASP A 386 4.26 25.79 9.94
CA ASP A 386 4.02 24.84 8.85
C ASP A 386 3.80 23.43 9.40
N PHE A 387 4.55 23.06 10.41
CA PHE A 387 4.37 21.79 11.12
C PHE A 387 3.08 21.73 11.92
N GLU A 388 2.69 22.80 12.61
CA GLU A 388 1.41 22.88 13.31
C GLU A 388 0.24 22.78 12.33
N TYR A 389 0.29 23.47 11.20
CA TYR A 389 -0.69 23.34 10.14
C TYR A 389 -0.76 21.91 9.58
N ALA A 390 0.39 21.30 9.31
CA ALA A 390 0.48 19.94 8.81
C ALA A 390 -0.06 18.93 9.82
N LYS A 391 0.26 19.10 11.11
CA LYS A 391 -0.27 18.29 12.20
C LYS A 391 -1.79 18.34 12.25
N ASP A 392 -2.35 19.54 12.25
CA ASP A 392 -3.79 19.75 12.21
C ASP A 392 -4.43 19.08 10.99
N LYS A 393 -3.79 19.21 9.82
CA LYS A 393 -4.27 18.60 8.57
C LYS A 393 -4.24 17.07 8.59
N VAL A 394 -3.21 16.47 9.17
CA VAL A 394 -3.08 15.01 9.28
C VAL A 394 -4.07 14.44 10.31
N LEU A 395 -4.21 15.08 11.47
CA LEU A 395 -5.09 14.63 12.55
C LEU A 395 -6.58 14.85 12.24
N MET A 396 -6.93 16.03 11.73
CA MET A 396 -8.32 16.49 11.64
C MET A 396 -8.82 16.66 10.20
N GLY A 397 -7.91 16.57 9.22
CA GLY A 397 -8.22 16.83 7.82
C GLY A 397 -8.11 18.32 7.45
N ARG A 398 -8.44 18.64 6.20
CA ARG A 398 -8.38 20.01 5.66
C ARG A 398 -9.44 20.89 6.27
N GLU A 399 -9.10 22.18 6.47
CA GLU A 399 -10.07 23.24 6.80
C GLU A 399 -11.13 23.36 5.70
N ARG A 400 -12.39 23.43 6.11
CA ARG A 400 -13.53 23.60 5.21
C ARG A 400 -13.97 25.08 5.15
N ARG A 401 -13.11 25.95 4.64
CA ARG A 401 -13.38 27.39 4.53
C ARG A 401 -14.57 27.75 3.64
N SER A 402 -15.01 26.83 2.80
CA SER A 402 -16.19 27.00 1.96
C SER A 402 -17.51 26.74 2.70
N LEU A 403 -17.46 26.18 3.91
CA LEU A 403 -18.65 25.96 4.72
C LEU A 403 -18.94 27.23 5.51
N ILE A 404 -19.97 27.93 5.10
CA ILE A 404 -20.47 29.10 5.81
C ILE A 404 -21.43 28.61 6.88
N LEU A 405 -20.97 28.65 8.14
CA LEU A 405 -21.82 28.38 9.30
C LEU A 405 -22.66 29.61 9.61
N SER A 406 -23.91 29.39 10.02
CA SER A 406 -24.75 30.47 10.60
C SER A 406 -24.12 30.92 11.93
N GLU A 407 -24.39 32.16 12.33
CA GLU A 407 -23.89 32.69 13.62
C GLU A 407 -24.43 31.89 14.81
N GLU A 408 -25.61 31.30 14.66
CA GLU A 408 -26.18 30.39 15.65
C GLU A 408 -25.43 29.08 15.75
N GLU A 409 -25.09 28.43 14.61
CA GLU A 409 -24.26 27.23 14.59
C GLU A 409 -22.85 27.47 15.14
N LYS A 410 -22.23 28.62 14.83
CA LYS A 410 -20.94 29.00 15.41
C LYS A 410 -21.02 29.14 16.92
N ARG A 411 -22.12 29.76 17.40
CA ARG A 411 -22.36 29.95 18.82
C ARG A 411 -22.53 28.60 19.54
N ILE A 412 -23.36 27.72 18.99
CA ILE A 412 -23.54 26.36 19.53
C ILE A 412 -22.19 25.64 19.59
N THR A 413 -21.42 25.66 18.48
CA THR A 413 -20.11 25.01 18.43
C THR A 413 -19.13 25.60 19.46
N ALA A 414 -19.14 26.93 19.65
CA ALA A 414 -18.25 27.58 20.62
C ALA A 414 -18.56 27.16 22.07
N TYR A 415 -19.83 27.01 22.43
CA TYR A 415 -20.18 26.51 23.77
C TYR A 415 -19.90 25.02 23.90
N HIS A 416 -20.14 24.23 22.86
CA HIS A 416 -19.84 22.80 22.83
C HIS A 416 -18.35 22.55 23.09
N GLU A 417 -17.46 23.15 22.28
CA GLU A 417 -16.01 23.00 22.44
C GLU A 417 -15.51 23.64 23.73
N GLY A 418 -16.10 24.77 24.14
CA GLY A 418 -15.84 25.41 25.44
C GLY A 418 -16.17 24.49 26.60
N GLY A 419 -17.24 23.73 26.52
CA GLY A 419 -17.62 22.73 27.53
C GLY A 419 -16.60 21.62 27.69
N HIS A 420 -16.12 21.03 26.59
CA HIS A 420 -15.03 20.06 26.60
C HIS A 420 -13.75 20.63 27.20
N ALA A 421 -13.35 21.83 26.77
CA ALA A 421 -12.13 22.49 27.22
C ALA A 421 -12.16 22.82 28.72
N LEU A 422 -13.29 23.34 29.21
CA LEU A 422 -13.48 23.68 30.61
C LEU A 422 -13.43 22.44 31.51
N CYS A 423 -14.14 21.37 31.13
CA CYS A 423 -14.11 20.11 31.84
C CYS A 423 -12.69 19.53 31.88
N ALA A 424 -11.98 19.52 30.75
CA ALA A 424 -10.61 19.01 30.66
C ALA A 424 -9.65 19.76 31.59
N ARG A 425 -9.82 21.07 31.71
CA ARG A 425 -8.90 21.91 32.51
C ARG A 425 -9.18 21.85 34.01
N LEU A 426 -10.45 21.69 34.40
CA LEU A 426 -10.83 21.68 35.80
C LEU A 426 -10.67 20.31 36.48
N LEU A 427 -10.66 19.21 35.71
CA LEU A 427 -10.57 17.86 36.26
C LEU A 427 -9.11 17.47 36.51
N PRO A 428 -8.76 17.07 37.74
CA PRO A 428 -7.38 16.69 38.06
C PRO A 428 -6.97 15.42 37.31
N GLY A 429 -5.77 15.43 36.74
CA GLY A 429 -5.22 14.28 36.01
C GLY A 429 -5.79 14.07 34.61
N SER A 430 -6.61 14.98 34.09
CA SER A 430 -6.98 15.04 32.68
C SER A 430 -5.79 15.50 31.85
N ASP A 431 -5.74 15.11 30.58
CA ASP A 431 -4.71 15.56 29.67
C ASP A 431 -4.86 17.07 29.40
N PRO A 432 -3.76 17.83 29.34
CA PRO A 432 -3.82 19.28 29.12
C PRO A 432 -4.41 19.62 27.76
N VAL A 433 -5.21 20.68 27.74
CA VAL A 433 -5.76 21.23 26.51
C VAL A 433 -4.66 21.93 25.73
N HIS A 434 -4.41 21.50 24.53
CA HIS A 434 -3.43 22.13 23.62
C HIS A 434 -4.07 23.28 22.84
N LYS A 435 -5.27 23.03 22.29
CA LYS A 435 -5.94 23.95 21.38
C LYS A 435 -7.43 23.66 21.33
N VAL A 436 -8.23 24.70 21.23
CA VAL A 436 -9.67 24.64 20.97
C VAL A 436 -9.99 25.47 19.74
N THR A 437 -10.74 24.94 18.80
CA THR A 437 -11.07 25.64 17.56
C THR A 437 -12.50 25.38 17.13
N ILE A 438 -13.14 26.40 16.59
CA ILE A 438 -14.47 26.32 15.96
C ILE A 438 -14.40 26.37 14.42
N ILE A 439 -13.19 26.28 13.86
CA ILE A 439 -12.99 26.19 12.42
C ILE A 439 -13.37 24.77 11.95
N PRO A 440 -14.34 24.61 11.03
CA PRO A 440 -14.77 23.30 10.55
C PRO A 440 -13.63 22.55 9.86
N ARG A 441 -13.42 21.29 10.28
CA ARG A 441 -12.41 20.40 9.68
C ARG A 441 -12.99 18.98 9.47
N GLY A 442 -12.80 18.41 8.29
CA GLY A 442 -13.30 17.09 7.98
C GLY A 442 -14.82 16.97 8.19
N ARG A 443 -15.25 16.23 9.21
CA ARG A 443 -16.66 16.06 9.61
C ARG A 443 -17.03 16.86 10.86
N ALA A 444 -16.04 17.38 11.59
CA ALA A 444 -16.26 18.13 12.82
C ALA A 444 -16.45 19.61 12.52
N LEU A 445 -17.36 20.26 13.25
CA LEU A 445 -17.60 21.70 13.18
C LEU A 445 -16.63 22.48 14.08
N GLY A 446 -16.16 21.84 15.17
CA GLY A 446 -15.12 22.31 16.05
C GLY A 446 -14.28 21.15 16.56
N VAL A 447 -13.22 21.42 17.27
CA VAL A 447 -12.36 20.40 17.90
C VAL A 447 -11.67 20.95 19.13
N THR A 448 -11.77 20.23 20.25
CA THR A 448 -10.96 20.42 21.46
C THR A 448 -9.87 19.39 21.48
N MET A 449 -8.63 19.80 21.29
CA MET A 449 -7.46 18.94 21.24
C MET A 449 -6.77 18.89 22.61
N GLN A 450 -6.70 17.71 23.17
CA GLN A 450 -5.89 17.42 24.35
C GLN A 450 -4.63 16.66 23.92
N LEU A 451 -3.49 16.97 24.54
CA LEU A 451 -2.23 16.28 24.30
C LEU A 451 -1.71 15.71 25.62
N PRO A 452 -1.50 14.42 25.70
CA PRO A 452 -0.88 13.82 26.88
C PRO A 452 0.56 14.32 27.02
N GLU A 453 1.00 14.61 28.25
CA GLU A 453 2.37 15.01 28.52
C GLU A 453 3.36 13.87 28.31
N GLU A 454 2.92 12.63 28.57
CA GLU A 454 3.70 11.39 28.42
C GLU A 454 2.86 10.30 27.77
N ASP A 455 3.52 9.36 27.12
CA ASP A 455 2.86 8.17 26.58
C ASP A 455 2.42 7.25 27.74
N ARG A 456 1.12 7.07 27.91
CA ARG A 456 0.54 6.26 28.99
C ARG A 456 0.30 4.83 28.52
N HIS A 457 0.85 3.88 29.27
CA HIS A 457 0.66 2.44 29.02
C HIS A 457 -0.49 1.84 29.84
N GLY A 458 -1.03 2.57 30.81
CA GLY A 458 -2.15 2.15 31.66
C GLY A 458 -3.02 3.31 32.09
N TYR A 459 -4.31 3.06 32.23
CA TYR A 459 -5.31 4.04 32.62
C TYR A 459 -5.94 3.69 33.95
N SER A 460 -5.91 4.61 34.91
CA SER A 460 -6.60 4.41 36.19
C SER A 460 -8.12 4.60 36.05
N ARG A 461 -8.90 3.97 36.93
CA ARG A 461 -10.36 4.14 37.00
C ARG A 461 -10.75 5.62 37.15
N SER A 462 -10.00 6.39 37.95
CA SER A 462 -10.24 7.82 38.15
C SER A 462 -10.01 8.64 36.86
N TYR A 463 -8.93 8.35 36.13
CA TYR A 463 -8.67 8.99 34.85
C TYR A 463 -9.78 8.72 33.82
N LEU A 464 -10.21 7.46 33.70
CA LEU A 464 -11.28 7.10 32.75
C LEU A 464 -12.62 7.75 33.11
N ARG A 465 -12.95 7.83 34.41
CA ARG A 465 -14.14 8.56 34.88
C ARG A 465 -14.06 10.05 34.56
N ASN A 466 -12.90 10.68 34.68
CA ASN A 466 -12.70 12.08 34.30
C ASN A 466 -12.83 12.25 32.77
N ASN A 467 -12.30 11.32 32.00
CA ASN A 467 -12.42 11.35 30.54
C ASN A 467 -13.88 11.25 30.07
N LEU A 468 -14.72 10.43 30.74
CA LEU A 468 -16.16 10.41 30.47
C LEU A 468 -16.82 11.78 30.71
N VAL A 469 -16.43 12.49 31.77
CA VAL A 469 -16.94 13.85 32.06
C VAL A 469 -16.50 14.84 30.97
N VAL A 470 -15.25 14.78 30.57
CA VAL A 470 -14.72 15.62 29.48
C VAL A 470 -15.49 15.38 28.17
N LEU A 471 -15.70 14.10 27.80
CA LEU A 471 -16.44 13.75 26.57
C LEU A 471 -17.90 14.20 26.60
N LEU A 472 -18.53 14.31 27.80
CA LEU A 472 -19.89 14.82 27.94
C LEU A 472 -19.95 16.36 27.97
N GLY A 473 -18.81 17.04 28.12
CA GLY A 473 -18.70 18.49 28.32
C GLY A 473 -19.44 19.32 27.27
N GLY A 474 -19.28 18.97 26.00
CA GLY A 474 -19.95 19.68 24.90
C GLY A 474 -21.48 19.58 24.97
N ARG A 475 -22.01 18.36 25.11
CA ARG A 475 -23.45 18.13 25.22
C ARG A 475 -24.06 18.83 26.41
N VAL A 476 -23.43 18.74 27.57
CA VAL A 476 -23.94 19.36 28.82
C VAL A 476 -23.86 20.87 28.74
N ALA A 477 -22.86 21.44 28.06
CA ALA A 477 -22.80 22.88 27.79
C ALA A 477 -23.96 23.35 26.91
N GLU A 478 -24.33 22.58 25.86
CA GLU A 478 -25.52 22.88 25.05
C GLU A 478 -26.80 22.84 25.90
N GLU A 479 -26.97 21.83 26.75
CA GLU A 479 -28.11 21.65 27.64
C GLU A 479 -28.27 22.81 28.63
N ILE A 480 -27.19 23.32 29.22
CA ILE A 480 -27.22 24.42 30.19
C ILE A 480 -27.57 25.78 29.51
N ILE A 481 -26.99 26.03 28.32
CA ILE A 481 -27.06 27.36 27.70
C ILE A 481 -28.25 27.54 26.76
N PHE A 482 -28.64 26.47 26.04
CA PHE A 482 -29.67 26.55 25.02
C PHE A 482 -30.96 25.84 25.42
N ASP A 483 -30.99 25.10 26.53
CA ASP A 483 -32.07 24.24 26.95
C ASP A 483 -32.51 23.25 25.84
N ASP A 484 -31.54 22.90 24.95
CA ASP A 484 -31.74 22.04 23.78
C ASP A 484 -30.48 21.20 23.55
N ILE A 485 -30.60 20.20 22.67
CA ILE A 485 -29.57 19.22 22.40
C ILE A 485 -29.46 19.03 20.90
N THR A 486 -28.24 19.15 20.36
CA THR A 486 -28.00 18.95 18.94
C THR A 486 -27.46 17.56 18.62
N THR A 487 -27.51 17.19 17.32
CA THR A 487 -26.88 15.98 16.80
C THR A 487 -25.34 16.07 16.78
N GLY A 488 -24.76 17.23 17.05
CA GLY A 488 -23.32 17.47 17.10
C GLY A 488 -22.60 16.54 18.10
N ALA A 489 -23.25 16.29 19.24
CA ALA A 489 -22.73 15.43 20.30
C ALA A 489 -22.78 13.90 20.00
N SER A 490 -23.22 13.47 18.82
CA SER A 490 -23.42 12.03 18.54
C SER A 490 -22.13 11.21 18.63
N ASN A 491 -21.00 11.75 18.16
CA ASN A 491 -19.71 11.10 18.25
C ASN A 491 -19.22 10.96 19.70
N ASP A 492 -19.43 11.99 20.52
CA ASP A 492 -19.01 11.98 21.92
C ASP A 492 -19.84 10.98 22.72
N ILE A 493 -21.14 10.89 22.48
CA ILE A 493 -22.00 9.87 23.08
C ILE A 493 -21.56 8.46 22.70
N GLU A 494 -21.20 8.24 21.42
CA GLU A 494 -20.68 6.94 20.98
C GLU A 494 -19.37 6.59 21.71
N ARG A 495 -18.45 7.55 21.83
CA ARG A 495 -17.17 7.37 22.54
C ARG A 495 -17.39 7.11 24.04
N VAL A 496 -18.28 7.87 24.69
CA VAL A 496 -18.66 7.70 26.09
C VAL A 496 -19.20 6.29 26.32
N THR A 497 -20.16 5.85 25.48
CA THR A 497 -20.78 4.52 25.61
C THR A 497 -19.76 3.42 25.42
N ARG A 498 -18.89 3.54 24.41
CA ARG A 498 -17.82 2.57 24.14
C ARG A 498 -16.82 2.48 25.29
N LEU A 499 -16.42 3.62 25.86
CA LEU A 499 -15.49 3.68 26.98
C LEU A 499 -16.09 3.09 28.24
N ALA A 500 -17.34 3.44 28.60
CA ALA A 500 -18.04 2.89 29.73
C ALA A 500 -18.23 1.37 29.61
N ARG A 501 -18.57 0.88 28.40
CA ARG A 501 -18.68 -0.56 28.13
C ARG A 501 -17.35 -1.28 28.34
N LYS A 502 -16.23 -0.73 27.86
CA LYS A 502 -14.89 -1.29 28.10
C LYS A 502 -14.54 -1.33 29.61
N MET A 503 -14.88 -0.27 30.35
CA MET A 503 -14.66 -0.25 31.80
C MET A 503 -15.40 -1.38 32.53
N VAL A 504 -16.62 -1.69 32.08
CA VAL A 504 -17.45 -2.74 32.71
C VAL A 504 -17.05 -4.12 32.21
N CYS A 505 -16.93 -4.31 30.88
CA CYS A 505 -16.81 -5.64 30.28
C CYS A 505 -15.36 -6.16 30.16
N GLU A 506 -14.40 -5.27 29.88
CA GLU A 506 -13.03 -5.69 29.59
C GLU A 506 -12.11 -5.50 30.79
N TRP A 507 -12.27 -4.40 31.55
CA TRP A 507 -11.32 -4.00 32.58
C TRP A 507 -11.82 -4.28 34.02
N GLY A 508 -13.04 -4.85 34.18
CA GLY A 508 -13.58 -5.23 35.49
C GLY A 508 -13.67 -4.05 36.46
N MET A 509 -13.96 -2.82 35.98
CA MET A 509 -13.98 -1.61 36.79
C MET A 509 -15.36 -1.31 37.40
N SER A 510 -16.34 -2.22 37.24
CA SER A 510 -17.65 -2.17 37.91
C SER A 510 -17.66 -3.08 39.14
N GLU A 511 -18.21 -2.59 40.25
CA GLU A 511 -18.35 -3.39 41.50
C GLU A 511 -19.51 -4.39 41.42
N ALA A 512 -20.57 -4.05 40.65
CA ALA A 512 -21.73 -4.92 40.51
C ALA A 512 -21.46 -6.11 39.59
N VAL A 513 -20.64 -5.91 38.54
CA VAL A 513 -20.24 -6.97 37.61
C VAL A 513 -19.02 -7.74 38.13
N GLY A 514 -18.18 -7.09 38.95
CA GLY A 514 -16.96 -7.67 39.51
C GLY A 514 -15.78 -7.71 38.50
N THR A 515 -14.76 -8.49 38.88
CA THR A 515 -13.53 -8.64 38.08
C THR A 515 -13.68 -9.73 37.00
N LEU A 516 -14.73 -9.66 36.21
CA LEU A 516 -15.01 -10.61 35.15
C LEU A 516 -14.76 -9.92 33.81
N SER A 517 -14.16 -10.63 32.88
CA SER A 517 -14.12 -10.22 31.48
C SER A 517 -15.35 -10.79 30.77
N ILE A 518 -16.29 -9.90 30.44
CA ILE A 518 -17.52 -10.20 29.68
C ILE A 518 -17.35 -9.67 28.27
N GLY A 519 -16.23 -10.03 27.65
CA GLY A 519 -15.94 -9.64 26.28
C GLY A 519 -16.58 -10.59 25.28
N GLU A 520 -16.99 -10.08 24.15
CA GLU A 520 -17.17 -10.88 22.97
C GLU A 520 -15.80 -11.50 22.62
N THR A 521 -15.59 -12.76 22.97
CA THR A 521 -14.48 -13.53 22.38
C THR A 521 -14.82 -13.60 20.91
N GLY A 522 -14.15 -12.76 20.14
CA GLY A 522 -14.42 -12.55 18.71
C GLY A 522 -14.02 -13.74 17.86
N GLU A 523 -14.67 -14.86 18.03
CA GLU A 523 -14.87 -15.83 16.97
C GLU A 523 -16.23 -15.52 16.32
N GLU A 524 -16.24 -14.54 15.41
CA GLU A 524 -17.32 -14.34 14.48
C GLU A 524 -17.40 -15.58 13.58
N VAL A 525 -18.15 -16.57 14.00
CA VAL A 525 -18.44 -17.74 13.17
C VAL A 525 -19.53 -17.33 12.17
N PHE A 526 -19.14 -17.07 10.95
CA PHE A 526 -20.04 -16.83 9.85
C PHE A 526 -20.74 -18.15 9.46
N ILE A 527 -21.96 -18.34 9.91
CA ILE A 527 -22.81 -19.46 9.50
C ILE A 527 -23.93 -18.93 8.58
N GLY A 528 -23.68 -18.91 7.28
CA GLY A 528 -24.69 -18.53 6.29
C GLY A 528 -24.98 -17.01 6.26
N ARG A 529 -26.23 -16.62 5.97
CA ARG A 529 -26.66 -15.23 5.80
C ARG A 529 -26.91 -14.47 7.10
N GLU A 530 -26.80 -15.10 8.27
CA GLU A 530 -27.04 -14.49 9.56
C GLU A 530 -25.77 -14.49 10.40
N TRP A 531 -25.43 -13.32 10.93
CA TRP A 531 -24.40 -13.11 11.93
C TRP A 531 -24.93 -13.61 13.28
N VAL A 532 -24.61 -14.83 13.65
CA VAL A 532 -24.93 -15.31 15.00
C VAL A 532 -23.80 -14.88 15.92
N GLN A 533 -24.01 -13.79 16.65
CA GLN A 533 -23.19 -13.45 17.80
C GLN A 533 -23.48 -14.46 18.92
N ASN A 534 -22.57 -15.38 19.15
CA ASN A 534 -22.63 -16.23 20.35
C ASN A 534 -22.38 -15.38 21.58
N LYS A 535 -23.43 -15.01 22.30
CA LYS A 535 -23.31 -14.38 23.61
C LYS A 535 -22.81 -15.44 24.59
N ASN A 536 -21.60 -15.30 25.10
CA ASN A 536 -21.01 -16.22 26.11
C ASN A 536 -21.50 -15.93 27.51
N PHE A 537 -22.57 -15.16 27.71
CA PHE A 537 -23.11 -14.77 29.02
C PHE A 537 -24.64 -14.76 29.01
N SER A 538 -25.23 -14.90 30.21
CA SER A 538 -26.69 -14.95 30.39
C SER A 538 -27.36 -13.61 30.10
N GLU A 539 -28.66 -13.63 29.79
CA GLU A 539 -29.47 -12.41 29.64
C GLU A 539 -29.49 -11.55 30.91
N ASP A 540 -29.42 -12.14 32.08
CA ASP A 540 -29.33 -11.39 33.35
C ASP A 540 -28.00 -10.64 33.45
N THR A 541 -26.89 -11.26 33.04
CA THR A 541 -25.60 -10.58 32.96
C THR A 541 -25.62 -9.45 31.94
N ALA A 542 -26.28 -9.63 30.78
CA ALA A 542 -26.43 -8.58 29.79
C ALA A 542 -27.18 -7.36 30.37
N ARG A 543 -28.30 -7.60 31.04
CA ARG A 543 -29.09 -6.54 31.75
C ARG A 543 -28.25 -5.83 32.80
N LEU A 544 -27.46 -6.58 33.57
CA LEU A 544 -26.59 -6.01 34.60
C LEU A 544 -25.52 -5.11 33.95
N VAL A 545 -24.89 -5.55 32.87
CA VAL A 545 -23.92 -4.75 32.11
C VAL A 545 -24.56 -3.47 31.61
N ASP A 546 -25.72 -3.55 30.95
CA ASP A 546 -26.42 -2.38 30.43
C ASP A 546 -26.81 -1.39 31.55
N SER A 547 -27.26 -1.89 32.71
CA SER A 547 -27.59 -1.04 33.86
C SER A 547 -26.34 -0.35 34.44
N GLU A 548 -25.20 -1.04 34.49
CA GLU A 548 -23.95 -0.48 35.00
C GLU A 548 -23.35 0.55 34.04
N VAL A 549 -23.36 0.28 32.71
CA VAL A 549 -22.95 1.24 31.69
C VAL A 549 -23.79 2.52 31.81
N LYS A 550 -25.12 2.37 31.89
CA LYS A 550 -26.05 3.49 32.09
C LYS A 550 -25.71 4.27 33.33
N ARG A 551 -25.56 3.60 34.50
CA ARG A 551 -25.22 4.22 35.77
C ARG A 551 -23.91 5.03 35.70
N ILE A 552 -22.85 4.47 35.10
CA ILE A 552 -21.56 5.14 34.98
C ILE A 552 -21.68 6.41 34.11
N VAL A 553 -22.43 6.35 33.01
CA VAL A 553 -22.67 7.50 32.11
C VAL A 553 -23.50 8.57 32.80
N GLU A 554 -24.59 8.19 33.55
CA GLU A 554 -25.43 9.13 34.30
C GLU A 554 -24.66 9.80 35.47
N GLU A 555 -23.79 9.04 36.16
CA GLU A 555 -22.91 9.59 37.19
C GLU A 555 -21.93 10.62 36.59
N ALA A 556 -21.35 10.31 35.43
CA ALA A 556 -20.45 11.22 34.72
C ALA A 556 -21.20 12.47 34.22
N HIS A 557 -22.43 12.31 33.69
CA HIS A 557 -23.28 13.42 33.24
C HIS A 557 -23.63 14.36 34.41
N SER A 558 -24.08 13.80 35.55
CA SER A 558 -24.45 14.59 36.74
C SER A 558 -23.25 15.38 37.26
N ARG A 559 -22.07 14.76 37.25
CA ARG A 559 -20.83 15.41 37.68
C ARG A 559 -20.41 16.52 36.71
N CYS A 560 -20.55 16.31 35.38
CA CYS A 560 -20.33 17.29 34.35
C CYS A 560 -21.26 18.49 34.50
N LEU A 561 -22.57 18.24 34.67
CA LEU A 561 -23.60 19.25 34.85
C LEU A 561 -23.25 20.18 36.01
N LYS A 562 -22.95 19.62 37.20
CA LYS A 562 -22.54 20.39 38.36
C LYS A 562 -21.30 21.23 38.08
N LEU A 563 -20.28 20.62 37.49
CA LEU A 563 -18.99 21.30 37.21
C LEU A 563 -19.16 22.50 36.25
N LEU A 564 -19.97 22.37 35.21
CA LEU A 564 -20.25 23.46 34.27
C LEU A 564 -21.19 24.52 34.85
N GLN A 565 -22.20 24.13 35.65
CA GLN A 565 -23.06 25.07 36.37
C GLN A 565 -22.31 25.93 37.37
N ASP A 566 -21.39 25.34 38.13
CA ASP A 566 -20.54 26.06 39.07
C ASP A 566 -19.55 27.05 38.36
N ASN A 567 -19.29 26.86 37.04
CA ASN A 567 -18.33 27.65 36.28
C ASN A 567 -18.93 28.26 34.99
N VAL A 568 -20.23 28.53 34.97
CA VAL A 568 -20.94 29.03 33.77
C VAL A 568 -20.39 30.34 33.25
N GLU A 569 -19.95 31.22 34.13
CA GLU A 569 -19.32 32.50 33.76
C GLU A 569 -18.03 32.33 32.96
N VAL A 570 -17.22 31.34 33.35
CA VAL A 570 -16.00 30.96 32.62
C VAL A 570 -16.34 30.39 31.26
N LEU A 571 -17.37 29.56 31.16
CA LEU A 571 -17.85 28.99 29.92
C LEU A 571 -18.30 30.09 28.94
N HIS A 572 -18.99 31.15 29.41
CA HIS A 572 -19.35 32.29 28.59
C HIS A 572 -18.12 33.03 28.05
N ARG A 573 -17.07 33.22 28.87
CA ARG A 573 -15.84 33.85 28.43
C ARG A 573 -15.08 33.04 27.39
N ILE A 574 -15.01 31.71 27.59
CA ILE A 574 -14.39 30.81 26.61
C ILE A 574 -15.13 30.86 25.29
N ALA A 575 -16.47 30.77 25.30
CA ALA A 575 -17.28 30.85 24.11
C ALA A 575 -17.14 32.20 23.39
N ALA A 576 -17.13 33.31 24.13
CA ALA A 576 -16.91 34.64 23.56
C ALA A 576 -15.53 34.76 22.89
N ALA A 577 -14.48 34.26 23.55
CA ALA A 577 -13.13 34.24 23.00
C ALA A 577 -13.03 33.36 21.73
N LEU A 578 -13.74 32.21 21.69
CA LEU A 578 -13.79 31.35 20.51
C LEU A 578 -14.53 32.01 19.35
N LEU A 579 -15.62 32.75 19.62
CA LEU A 579 -16.35 33.48 18.58
C LEU A 579 -15.53 34.63 18.01
N GLU A 580 -14.68 35.30 18.82
CA GLU A 580 -13.80 36.42 18.39
C GLU A 580 -12.58 35.88 17.63
N ARG A 581 -11.93 34.82 18.13
CA ARG A 581 -10.58 34.38 17.66
C ARG A 581 -10.62 33.11 16.81
N GLU A 582 -11.76 32.44 16.75
CA GLU A 582 -11.98 31.14 16.10
C GLU A 582 -11.10 30.01 16.67
N THR A 583 -9.99 30.33 17.34
CA THR A 583 -9.05 29.38 17.92
C THR A 583 -8.39 29.96 19.16
N ILE A 584 -8.34 29.20 20.23
CA ILE A 584 -7.64 29.53 21.48
C ILE A 584 -6.68 28.41 21.87
N THR A 585 -5.57 28.76 22.53
CA THR A 585 -4.57 27.82 23.03
C THR A 585 -4.83 27.46 24.49
N GLY A 586 -4.13 26.40 25.00
CA GLY A 586 -4.22 26.06 26.42
C GLY A 586 -3.79 27.20 27.36
N SER A 587 -2.79 27.99 26.96
CA SER A 587 -2.36 29.19 27.71
C SER A 587 -3.43 30.28 27.71
N ASP A 588 -4.15 30.49 26.64
CA ASP A 588 -5.27 31.40 26.57
C ASP A 588 -6.41 30.96 27.49
N LEU A 589 -6.65 29.66 27.54
CA LEU A 589 -7.65 29.05 28.43
C LEU A 589 -7.30 29.31 29.91
N ASP A 590 -6.02 29.21 30.28
CA ASP A 590 -5.55 29.51 31.64
C ASP A 590 -5.80 30.99 32.02
N LEU A 591 -5.54 31.93 31.12
CA LEU A 591 -5.83 33.35 31.35
C LEU A 591 -7.34 33.61 31.52
N LEU A 592 -8.18 32.94 30.74
CA LEU A 592 -9.64 33.06 30.84
C LEU A 592 -10.15 32.50 32.18
N LEU A 593 -9.55 31.44 32.70
CA LEU A 593 -9.87 30.88 34.02
C LEU A 593 -9.49 31.82 35.15
N GLU A 594 -8.34 32.48 35.03
CA GLU A 594 -7.87 33.48 35.99
C GLU A 594 -8.57 34.84 35.90
N ASN A 595 -9.59 34.96 35.03
CA ASN A 595 -10.33 36.21 34.77
C ASN A 595 -9.42 37.31 34.24
N LYS A 596 -8.43 37.01 33.42
CA LYS A 596 -7.53 37.92 32.74
C LYS A 596 -7.93 38.07 31.27
N ASP A 597 -7.73 39.29 30.75
CA ASP A 597 -7.95 39.54 29.33
C ASP A 597 -6.89 38.85 28.46
N LEU A 598 -7.30 38.36 27.32
CA LEU A 598 -6.38 37.77 26.37
C LEU A 598 -5.53 38.82 25.68
N PRO A 599 -4.24 38.58 25.41
CA PRO A 599 -3.38 39.52 24.72
C PRO A 599 -3.96 39.87 23.33
N PRO A 600 -3.91 41.16 22.92
CA PRO A 600 -4.43 41.58 21.63
C PRO A 600 -3.71 40.81 20.48
N LEU A 601 -4.45 40.52 19.42
CA LEU A 601 -3.89 39.88 18.21
C LEU A 601 -3.26 40.98 17.34
N ASP A 602 -2.10 40.70 16.74
CA ASP A 602 -1.53 41.53 15.69
C ASP A 602 -2.34 41.39 14.38
N SER A 603 -2.00 42.19 13.37
CA SER A 603 -2.63 42.17 12.04
C SER A 603 -2.51 40.79 11.31
N ASN A 604 -1.68 39.92 11.84
CA ASN A 604 -1.44 38.56 11.35
C ASN A 604 -2.06 37.48 12.26
N GLY A 605 -2.91 37.83 13.22
CA GLY A 605 -3.55 36.94 14.15
C GLY A 605 -2.63 36.33 15.21
N LYS A 606 -1.49 36.99 15.50
CA LYS A 606 -0.56 36.57 16.56
C LYS A 606 -0.85 37.31 17.85
N PRO A 607 -0.77 36.63 19.02
CA PRO A 607 -0.79 37.34 20.29
C PRO A 607 0.46 38.28 20.40
N VAL A 608 0.23 39.55 20.59
CA VAL A 608 1.27 40.52 20.85
C VAL A 608 1.85 40.24 22.23
N LYS A 609 3.12 39.83 22.27
CA LYS A 609 3.82 39.60 23.54
C LYS A 609 3.84 40.93 24.32
N PRO A 610 3.34 41.00 25.56
CA PRO A 610 3.41 42.24 26.31
C PRO A 610 4.89 42.69 26.41
N ALA A 611 5.16 43.94 26.05
CA ALA A 611 6.47 44.50 26.22
C ALA A 611 6.88 44.36 27.70
N ALA A 612 8.03 43.76 27.93
CA ALA A 612 8.57 43.71 29.30
C ALA A 612 8.55 45.15 29.89
N PRO A 613 8.13 45.33 31.14
CA PRO A 613 8.10 46.67 31.74
C PRO A 613 9.50 47.25 31.66
N GLU A 614 9.62 48.36 30.93
CA GLU A 614 10.83 49.14 30.91
C GLU A 614 11.17 49.58 32.37
N GLY A 615 12.23 48.96 32.88
CA GLY A 615 12.77 49.34 34.18
C GLY A 615 13.13 50.81 34.13
N GLN A 616 12.54 51.57 35.04
CA GLN A 616 12.82 53.00 35.29
C GLN A 616 14.32 53.23 35.38
N GLY A 617 14.80 54.16 34.57
CA GLY A 617 16.16 54.57 34.48
C GLY A 617 16.71 55.10 35.81
N GLY A 618 17.86 54.64 36.16
CA GLY A 618 18.77 55.27 37.13
C GLY A 618 19.99 55.73 36.38
N ASP A 619 20.09 57.05 36.36
CA ASP A 619 21.11 57.88 35.80
C ASP A 619 22.50 57.66 36.41
N SER A 620 23.51 57.93 35.62
CA SER A 620 24.84 58.40 35.92
C SER A 620 26.04 57.49 35.67
N GLY A 621 26.90 58.06 34.81
CA GLY A 621 28.32 58.03 35.04
C GLY A 621 29.22 57.45 33.96
N ALA A 622 29.57 58.33 33.02
CA ALA A 622 30.89 58.49 32.39
C ALA A 622 31.71 57.22 31.98
N ALA A 623 32.00 57.17 30.72
CA ALA A 623 33.15 56.48 30.10
C ALA A 623 34.52 57.00 30.64
N PRO A 624 35.60 56.25 30.46
CA PRO A 624 36.47 56.62 29.35
C PRO A 624 37.04 55.46 28.51
N VAL A 625 37.33 55.88 27.32
CA VAL A 625 38.13 55.42 26.21
C VAL A 625 39.52 54.91 26.63
N ALA A 626 40.08 53.91 25.99
CA ALA A 626 41.36 53.80 25.33
C ALA A 626 41.85 52.34 25.28
N THR A 627 42.07 51.93 24.14
CA THR A 627 43.23 51.66 23.26
C THR A 627 43.73 50.24 23.28
N ASP A 628 43.68 49.61 22.07
CA ASP A 628 44.60 48.60 21.59
C ASP A 628 46.07 49.02 21.69
N PRO A 629 47.04 48.14 21.85
CA PRO A 629 47.62 47.51 20.68
C PRO A 629 48.27 46.11 20.86
N THR A 630 48.25 45.36 19.76
CA THR A 630 49.29 44.57 19.12
C THR A 630 50.20 43.60 19.90
N ASP A 631 50.31 42.44 19.22
CA ASP A 631 51.51 41.59 18.99
C ASP A 631 52.04 40.62 20.05
N GLY A 632 52.25 39.41 19.58
CA GLY A 632 53.40 38.65 19.98
C GLY A 632 53.23 37.15 20.31
N THR A 633 53.33 36.32 19.30
CA THR A 633 54.13 35.08 19.25
C THR A 633 54.35 34.21 20.50
N GLY A 634 54.09 32.91 20.36
CA GLY A 634 55.04 31.96 20.93
C GLY A 634 54.47 30.72 21.64
N ALA A 635 54.47 29.65 20.94
CA ALA A 635 54.95 28.31 21.24
C ALA A 635 54.77 27.66 22.63
N ALA A 636 54.46 26.40 22.56
CA ALA A 636 54.92 25.23 23.34
C ALA A 636 53.88 24.59 24.31
N ALA A 637 53.51 23.37 23.97
CA ALA A 637 53.20 22.28 24.92
C ALA A 637 54.44 21.97 25.78
N PRO A 638 54.44 21.21 26.89
CA PRO A 638 53.85 19.90 26.97
C PRO A 638 53.37 19.38 28.36
N SER A 639 52.89 18.16 28.37
CA SER A 639 53.09 17.03 29.33
C SER A 639 52.19 16.89 30.56
N ASP A 640 51.54 15.72 30.51
CA ASP A 640 51.42 14.70 31.56
C ASP A 640 51.18 15.05 33.03
N LYS A 641 50.12 14.46 33.56
CA LYS A 641 50.26 13.52 34.70
C LYS A 641 48.97 12.75 34.99
N ASN A 642 49.11 11.45 34.98
CA ASN A 642 48.32 10.37 35.59
C ASN A 642 47.84 10.73 37.00
N ALA A 643 46.64 10.31 37.32
CA ALA A 643 46.26 9.87 38.65
C ALA A 643 45.32 8.69 38.58
N ASP A 644 45.89 7.54 38.84
CA ASP A 644 45.25 6.30 39.25
C ASP A 644 44.30 6.50 40.43
N PHE A 645 43.12 5.91 40.38
CA PHE A 645 42.35 5.59 41.56
C PHE A 645 41.80 4.16 41.43
N THR A 646 42.55 3.23 42.02
CA THR A 646 42.13 1.89 42.41
C THR A 646 41.17 1.97 43.57
N LEU A 647 40.04 1.27 43.50
CA LEU A 647 39.21 0.88 44.63
C LEU A 647 39.12 -0.64 44.67
N GLU A 648 39.66 -1.20 45.74
CA GLU A 648 39.52 -2.61 46.17
C GLU A 648 38.12 -2.92 46.65
N PRO A 649 37.69 -4.20 46.62
CA PRO A 649 36.38 -4.62 47.03
C PRO A 649 36.34 -4.98 48.53
N ASP A 650 35.33 -4.45 49.21
CA ASP A 650 35.01 -4.87 50.58
C ASP A 650 34.12 -6.11 50.59
N SER A 651 34.66 -7.11 51.28
CA SER A 651 34.02 -8.36 51.68
C SER A 651 33.18 -8.11 52.94
N ASP A 652 31.91 -8.50 52.97
CA ASP A 652 31.32 -9.22 54.07
C ASP A 652 29.85 -9.58 53.78
N ALA A 653 29.60 -10.86 53.59
CA ALA A 653 28.29 -11.48 53.62
C ALA A 653 28.24 -12.52 54.78
N PRO A 654 27.15 -12.61 55.54
CA PRO A 654 26.90 -13.86 56.25
C PRO A 654 25.85 -14.71 55.53
N ALA A 655 26.20 -15.96 55.40
CA ALA A 655 25.42 -17.08 54.96
C ALA A 655 24.19 -17.33 55.89
N ARG A 656 23.10 -17.80 55.30
CA ARG A 656 22.02 -18.48 56.00
C ARG A 656 21.82 -19.91 55.50
N PRO A 657 21.43 -20.84 56.36
CA PRO A 657 21.55 -22.28 56.14
C PRO A 657 20.32 -22.86 55.40
N VAL A 658 20.65 -23.92 54.72
CA VAL A 658 19.76 -24.92 54.13
C VAL A 658 19.12 -25.74 55.24
N ASP A 659 17.81 -25.92 55.25
CA ASP A 659 17.14 -26.99 55.96
C ASP A 659 16.39 -27.89 54.96
N SER A 660 16.82 -29.12 54.94
CA SER A 660 16.26 -30.30 54.34
C SER A 660 15.26 -30.96 55.26
N LYS A 661 14.20 -31.52 54.69
CA LYS A 661 13.41 -32.70 55.12
C LYS A 661 11.94 -32.47 54.78
N ASP A 662 11.12 -33.36 54.36
CA ASP A 662 11.13 -34.81 54.17
C ASP A 662 9.87 -35.16 53.36
N SER A 663 10.03 -36.12 52.52
CA SER A 663 9.13 -37.13 52.02
C SER A 663 7.75 -37.31 52.66
N ARG A 664 6.72 -37.56 51.85
CA ARG A 664 5.86 -38.79 51.84
C ARG A 664 4.57 -38.58 51.04
N ASP A 665 4.44 -39.42 50.03
CA ASP A 665 3.36 -40.35 49.72
C ASP A 665 1.91 -39.94 50.08
N ASN A 666 1.02 -39.91 49.11
CA ASN A 666 -0.02 -40.93 48.94
C ASN A 666 -0.97 -40.61 47.77
N ASP A 667 -1.03 -41.55 46.90
CA ASP A 667 -2.14 -42.23 46.19
C ASP A 667 -3.58 -41.71 46.31
N ASN A 668 -4.25 -41.89 45.14
CA ASN A 668 -5.68 -42.23 44.91
C ASN A 668 -6.71 -41.08 44.82
N HIS A 669 -7.14 -40.72 43.70
CA HIS A 669 -8.34 -41.20 42.92
C HIS A 669 -8.43 -40.44 41.60
#